data_93d0254d43f60ddce0c05970220415f5
#
_entry.id   93d0254d43f60ddce0c05970220415f5
#
_cell.length_a   1.000
_cell.length_b   1.000
_cell.length_c   1.000
_cell.angle_alpha   90.00
_cell.angle_beta   90.00
_cell.angle_gamma   90.00
#
_symmetry.space_group_name_H-M   'P 1'
#
loop_
_entity.id
_entity.type
_entity.pdbx_description
1 polymer ?
#
loop_
_entity_poly.entity_id
_entity_poly.type
_entity_poly.pdbx_seq_one_letter_code
_entity_poly.pdbx_strand_id
1 'polypeptide(L)'
;MAFIRNFALMKSIPPYPIELLAPARDALVAIEAIKHGADAVYMGAPMFGARAAATNSVDDLARVCDFAHQFDARVYATVNTLVYDHELADCERMIWQLWRAGVDALIVQDMGILRLNLPPIALHASTQCDLRTADKARFLEAVGFSQLVMARELTLAEIADIRSAVKVPLEAFVHGALCVCYSGRCQMSQAIKGRSANRGECAQMCRLPYDLVDEKGRVLITQKHLLSLCDMNRSTMLRDMIEAGVSSFKIEGRLKDVNYVKNVVAHYRQALDEIIDRSDGRWRRASCGTSDITFEPDVRRSFNRSFTTYFIDRRHPDNGTRMAQIDTPKSMGQQLGPVVHARGNEVVLDTKVKLSNGDGLSYMAPDGQFTGMRVNVAQGNRITLRERTNVGRGTIVYRTYDKAMDDILSRPTATRSIAVDATLRGVGRRLVLTLGDERGCQVTHAIDDVDLQPAKTPQHDRQRDTLAKLGDTIYLLREAQLLSDTFVPASVLTRLRRETVDLLDRTWAMSRKRDRRRQEDVVAPCFATSLTSADNVANRLAAQFYRDHGVTHIEPALECQMAGNGAPLVWADGPTTSTGPIEVMHTRYCLRRQLGACLKTKDAKKLPAHIFLRTGNQLIAVNCDCPNCEMHLTIVS
;
A
#
# COMPACT_ATOMS: atom_id res chain seq x y z
N MET A 1 -33.10 20.59 43.71
CA MET A 1 -32.30 21.75 43.27
C MET A 1 -30.84 21.35 43.21
N ALA A 2 -30.14 21.74 42.13
CA ALA A 2 -28.69 21.57 41.87
C ALA A 2 -28.21 20.19 41.39
N PHE A 3 -28.53 19.84 40.14
CA PHE A 3 -27.72 18.94 39.31
C PHE A 3 -27.75 19.45 37.85
N ILE A 4 -27.38 20.71 37.63
CA ILE A 4 -27.06 21.25 36.30
C ILE A 4 -25.82 22.12 36.51
N ARG A 5 -24.68 21.62 36.05
CA ARG A 5 -23.51 22.37 35.55
C ARG A 5 -22.24 21.55 35.75
N ASN A 6 -21.86 20.80 34.71
CA ASN A 6 -20.47 20.56 34.32
C ASN A 6 -20.40 19.88 32.94
N PHE A 7 -21.08 20.48 31.95
CA PHE A 7 -20.96 20.13 30.54
C PHE A 7 -20.20 21.21 29.74
N ALA A 8 -19.20 21.80 30.36
CA ALA A 8 -18.37 22.79 29.68
C ALA A 8 -16.90 22.47 30.01
N LEU A 9 -16.13 22.11 28.97
CA LEU A 9 -14.69 21.86 28.94
C LEU A 9 -14.29 20.35 28.92
N MET A 10 -14.99 19.50 28.22
CA MET A 10 -14.28 18.46 27.47
C MET A 10 -13.64 19.17 26.25
N LYS A 11 -12.34 19.49 26.31
CA LYS A 11 -11.54 19.73 25.11
C LYS A 11 -11.78 18.52 24.23
N SER A 12 -12.50 18.68 23.11
CA SER A 12 -12.75 17.60 22.19
C SER A 12 -11.38 17.06 21.75
N ILE A 13 -11.12 15.79 22.04
CA ILE A 13 -9.94 15.12 21.51
C ILE A 13 -10.05 15.24 20.00
N PRO A 14 -9.06 15.83 19.32
CA PRO A 14 -9.15 16.01 17.87
C PRO A 14 -9.34 14.65 17.18
N PRO A 15 -10.18 14.58 16.15
CA PRO A 15 -10.43 13.32 15.43
C PRO A 15 -9.14 12.64 14.99
N TYR A 16 -9.03 11.33 15.22
CA TYR A 16 -7.84 10.58 14.87
C TYR A 16 -7.75 10.42 13.34
N PRO A 17 -6.61 10.76 12.70
CA PRO A 17 -6.48 10.69 11.26
C PRO A 17 -6.36 9.23 10.76
N ILE A 18 -7.10 8.92 9.71
CA ILE A 18 -7.05 7.64 8.99
C ILE A 18 -6.47 7.89 7.60
N GLU A 19 -5.35 7.24 7.30
CA GLU A 19 -4.60 7.39 6.06
C GLU A 19 -4.84 6.22 5.10
N LEU A 20 -5.20 6.50 3.86
CA LEU A 20 -5.17 5.56 2.74
C LEU A 20 -3.88 5.79 1.94
N LEU A 21 -2.96 4.82 2.02
CA LEU A 21 -1.65 4.89 1.39
C LEU A 21 -1.61 4.06 0.11
N ALA A 22 -1.53 4.73 -1.03
CA ALA A 22 -1.56 4.12 -2.36
C ALA A 22 -0.16 3.90 -2.95
N PRO A 23 0.05 2.81 -3.72
CA PRO A 23 1.28 2.58 -4.46
C PRO A 23 1.32 3.44 -5.72
N ALA A 24 2.50 3.92 -6.10
CA ALA A 24 2.69 4.53 -7.40
C ALA A 24 3.98 4.05 -8.07
N ARG A 25 3.84 3.63 -9.33
CA ARG A 25 4.96 3.23 -10.18
C ARG A 25 5.70 4.45 -10.71
N ASP A 26 4.95 5.48 -11.08
CA ASP A 26 5.41 6.71 -11.70
C ASP A 26 4.53 7.89 -11.26
N ALA A 27 4.89 9.10 -11.69
CA ALA A 27 4.19 10.33 -11.31
C ALA A 27 2.72 10.36 -11.78
N LEU A 28 2.41 9.80 -12.94
CA LEU A 28 1.03 9.72 -13.44
C LEU A 28 0.16 8.88 -12.51
N VAL A 29 0.64 7.71 -12.13
CA VAL A 29 -0.07 6.81 -11.22
C VAL A 29 -0.25 7.45 -9.84
N ALA A 30 0.75 8.19 -9.33
CA ALA A 30 0.67 8.91 -8.07
C ALA A 30 -0.41 9.99 -8.08
N ILE A 31 -0.44 10.83 -9.10
CA ILE A 31 -1.42 11.89 -9.27
C ILE A 31 -2.84 11.31 -9.38
N GLU A 32 -3.02 10.25 -10.18
CA GLU A 32 -4.32 9.59 -10.28
C GLU A 32 -4.75 8.91 -8.97
N ALA A 33 -3.82 8.32 -8.19
CA ALA A 33 -4.12 7.80 -6.86
C ALA A 33 -4.65 8.89 -5.93
N ILE A 34 -4.01 10.07 -5.91
CA ILE A 34 -4.44 11.21 -5.10
C ILE A 34 -5.81 11.71 -5.54
N LYS A 35 -6.06 11.84 -6.85
CA LYS A 35 -7.38 12.22 -7.38
C LYS A 35 -8.48 11.25 -6.97
N HIS A 36 -8.17 9.95 -6.89
CA HIS A 36 -9.11 8.89 -6.49
C HIS A 36 -9.22 8.71 -4.96
N GLY A 37 -8.61 9.62 -4.16
CA GLY A 37 -8.83 9.72 -2.73
C GLY A 37 -7.73 9.12 -1.84
N ALA A 38 -6.53 8.86 -2.36
CA ALA A 38 -5.40 8.52 -1.51
C ALA A 38 -4.98 9.72 -0.65
N ASP A 39 -4.72 9.47 0.63
CA ASP A 39 -4.20 10.45 1.58
C ASP A 39 -2.68 10.55 1.51
N ALA A 40 -2.04 9.48 1.06
CA ALA A 40 -0.61 9.44 0.79
C ALA A 40 -0.29 8.50 -0.37
N VAL A 41 0.85 8.74 -1.02
CA VAL A 41 1.40 7.83 -2.03
C VAL A 41 2.82 7.42 -1.68
N TYR A 42 3.20 6.17 -2.00
CA TYR A 42 4.58 5.74 -1.86
C TYR A 42 5.19 5.33 -3.20
N MET A 43 6.37 5.86 -3.47
CA MET A 43 7.09 5.73 -4.73
C MET A 43 8.50 5.18 -4.50
N GLY A 44 9.09 4.54 -5.54
CA GLY A 44 10.50 4.17 -5.51
C GLY A 44 11.38 5.42 -5.61
N ALA A 45 12.38 5.54 -4.74
CA ALA A 45 13.47 6.49 -4.92
C ALA A 45 14.31 6.12 -6.17
N PRO A 46 15.18 7.02 -6.67
CA PRO A 46 16.06 6.71 -7.80
C PRO A 46 16.93 5.47 -7.60
N MET A 47 17.33 5.21 -6.35
CA MET A 47 18.11 4.04 -5.90
C MET A 47 17.53 3.49 -4.59
N PHE A 48 17.97 2.30 -4.18
CA PHE A 48 17.69 1.68 -2.87
C PHE A 48 16.21 1.38 -2.58
N GLY A 49 15.38 1.26 -3.60
CA GLY A 49 13.98 0.83 -3.46
C GLY A 49 13.81 -0.68 -3.65
N ALA A 50 13.00 -1.35 -2.81
CA ALA A 50 12.73 -2.80 -2.85
C ALA A 50 12.00 -3.29 -4.12
N ARG A 51 11.90 -2.48 -5.16
CA ARG A 51 11.43 -2.81 -6.51
C ARG A 51 12.27 -2.04 -7.51
N ALA A 52 13.41 -2.59 -7.91
CA ALA A 52 14.34 -1.94 -8.82
C ALA A 52 13.71 -1.49 -10.16
N ALA A 53 12.65 -2.17 -10.61
CA ALA A 53 11.91 -1.83 -11.84
C ALA A 53 10.90 -0.66 -11.68
N ALA A 54 10.77 -0.05 -10.50
CA ALA A 54 9.84 1.06 -10.24
C ALA A 54 10.56 2.22 -9.53
N THR A 55 11.67 2.67 -10.12
CA THR A 55 12.42 3.85 -9.68
C THR A 55 11.90 5.10 -10.37
N ASN A 56 11.99 6.24 -9.68
CA ASN A 56 11.56 7.54 -10.19
C ASN A 56 12.68 8.56 -10.07
N SER A 57 12.74 9.53 -10.98
CA SER A 57 13.65 10.65 -10.86
C SER A 57 13.27 11.57 -9.68
N VAL A 58 14.21 12.38 -9.22
CA VAL A 58 13.96 13.40 -8.19
C VAL A 58 12.91 14.41 -8.69
N ASP A 59 12.93 14.76 -9.98
CA ASP A 59 11.99 15.69 -10.59
C ASP A 59 10.57 15.11 -10.67
N ASP A 60 10.42 13.80 -10.92
CA ASP A 60 9.12 13.15 -10.87
C ASP A 60 8.52 13.20 -9.46
N LEU A 61 9.35 12.95 -8.45
CA LEU A 61 8.93 13.05 -7.05
C LEU A 61 8.55 14.49 -6.67
N ALA A 62 9.32 15.50 -7.11
CA ALA A 62 9.00 16.91 -6.90
C ALA A 62 7.63 17.28 -7.49
N ARG A 63 7.34 16.91 -8.74
CA ARG A 63 6.03 17.13 -9.38
C ARG A 63 4.88 16.49 -8.59
N VAL A 64 5.10 15.29 -8.07
CA VAL A 64 4.08 14.62 -7.25
C VAL A 64 3.90 15.31 -5.91
N CYS A 65 4.97 15.79 -5.27
CA CYS A 65 4.90 16.58 -4.05
C CYS A 65 4.10 17.87 -4.26
N ASP A 66 4.39 18.61 -5.33
CA ASP A 66 3.67 19.85 -5.67
C ASP A 66 2.16 19.62 -5.84
N PHE A 67 1.78 18.51 -6.47
CA PHE A 67 0.36 18.17 -6.62
C PHE A 67 -0.26 17.67 -5.32
N ALA A 68 0.40 16.75 -4.61
CA ALA A 68 -0.12 16.14 -3.38
C ALA A 68 -0.34 17.18 -2.27
N HIS A 69 0.61 18.09 -2.12
CA HIS A 69 0.60 19.08 -1.06
C HIS A 69 -0.56 20.09 -1.17
N GLN A 70 -1.15 20.26 -2.35
CA GLN A 70 -2.36 21.05 -2.52
C GLN A 70 -3.52 20.48 -1.69
N PHE A 71 -3.56 19.16 -1.49
CA PHE A 71 -4.59 18.44 -0.73
C PHE A 71 -4.14 18.05 0.70
N ASP A 72 -3.01 18.54 1.17
CA ASP A 72 -2.32 18.03 2.37
C ASP A 72 -2.07 16.51 2.33
N ALA A 73 -2.05 15.94 1.14
CA ALA A 73 -1.65 14.56 0.91
C ALA A 73 -0.12 14.44 0.96
N ARG A 74 0.39 13.26 1.32
CA ARG A 74 1.82 13.03 1.58
C ARG A 74 2.46 12.17 0.50
N VAL A 75 3.78 12.36 0.33
CA VAL A 75 4.59 11.57 -0.60
C VAL A 75 5.73 10.90 0.17
N TYR A 76 5.76 9.56 0.14
CA TYR A 76 6.78 8.77 0.79
C TYR A 76 7.71 8.13 -0.23
N ALA A 77 9.02 8.28 -0.05
CA ALA A 77 10.01 7.62 -0.89
C ALA A 77 10.52 6.33 -0.23
N THR A 78 10.56 5.24 -0.99
CA THR A 78 11.11 3.98 -0.47
C THR A 78 12.62 3.94 -0.65
N VAL A 79 13.35 3.88 0.48
CA VAL A 79 14.78 3.64 0.62
C VAL A 79 14.91 2.40 1.51
N ASN A 80 14.33 1.29 1.05
CA ASN A 80 14.03 0.12 1.88
C ASN A 80 14.68 -1.16 1.36
N THR A 81 15.88 -1.03 0.84
CA THR A 81 16.82 -2.14 0.58
C THR A 81 17.99 -2.07 1.55
N LEU A 82 18.78 -3.14 1.61
CA LEU A 82 20.10 -3.11 2.24
C LEU A 82 21.00 -2.13 1.48
N VAL A 83 21.88 -1.46 2.21
CA VAL A 83 22.89 -0.54 1.67
C VAL A 83 24.28 -1.12 2.01
N TYR A 84 25.17 -1.22 1.04
CA TYR A 84 26.55 -1.66 1.31
C TYR A 84 27.42 -0.48 1.73
N ASP A 85 28.56 -0.75 2.38
CA ASP A 85 29.47 0.28 2.88
C ASP A 85 29.90 1.30 1.81
N HIS A 86 30.16 0.87 0.59
CA HIS A 86 30.55 1.73 -0.52
C HIS A 86 29.41 2.59 -1.09
N GLU A 87 28.15 2.27 -0.76
CA GLU A 87 26.93 2.97 -1.23
C GLU A 87 26.43 4.03 -0.22
N LEU A 88 26.94 4.04 1.02
CA LEU A 88 26.43 4.90 2.09
C LEU A 88 26.47 6.39 1.73
N ALA A 89 27.55 6.87 1.09
CA ALA A 89 27.68 8.26 0.68
C ALA A 89 26.69 8.66 -0.42
N ASP A 90 26.40 7.75 -1.36
CA ASP A 90 25.40 7.96 -2.42
C ASP A 90 23.99 7.97 -1.85
N CYS A 91 23.72 7.09 -0.89
CA CYS A 91 22.46 7.05 -0.16
C CYS A 91 22.19 8.37 0.58
N GLU A 92 23.17 8.90 1.30
CA GLU A 92 23.06 10.19 1.99
C GLU A 92 22.76 11.33 1.01
N ARG A 93 23.52 11.45 -0.09
CA ARG A 93 23.30 12.48 -1.12
C ARG A 93 21.89 12.42 -1.70
N MET A 94 21.41 11.20 -2.03
CA MET A 94 20.07 10.99 -2.56
C MET A 94 18.99 11.41 -1.56
N ILE A 95 19.14 11.08 -0.27
CA ILE A 95 18.19 11.47 0.78
C ILE A 95 18.06 13.00 0.87
N TRP A 96 19.18 13.73 0.78
CA TRP A 96 19.15 15.20 0.74
C TRP A 96 18.42 15.75 -0.49
N GLN A 97 18.56 15.11 -1.66
CA GLN A 97 17.83 15.49 -2.87
C GLN A 97 16.32 15.25 -2.72
N LEU A 98 15.93 14.08 -2.18
CA LEU A 98 14.52 13.75 -1.90
C LEU A 98 13.87 14.75 -0.95
N TRP A 99 14.57 15.13 0.11
CA TRP A 99 14.06 16.14 1.05
C TRP A 99 13.87 17.51 0.41
N ARG A 100 14.81 17.94 -0.44
CA ARG A 100 14.71 19.21 -1.19
C ARG A 100 13.57 19.16 -2.22
N ALA A 101 13.29 18.01 -2.82
CA ALA A 101 12.18 17.77 -3.73
C ALA A 101 10.79 17.78 -3.06
N GLY A 102 10.73 17.88 -1.72
CA GLY A 102 9.46 17.96 -1.01
C GLY A 102 8.97 16.63 -0.39
N VAL A 103 9.68 15.51 -0.56
CA VAL A 103 9.28 14.21 0.01
C VAL A 103 9.07 14.32 1.52
N ASP A 104 7.92 13.83 2.02
CA ASP A 104 7.50 13.99 3.41
C ASP A 104 8.16 13.00 4.36
N ALA A 105 8.34 11.75 3.93
CA ALA A 105 9.02 10.71 4.73
C ALA A 105 9.75 9.68 3.87
N LEU A 106 10.71 9.00 4.48
CA LEU A 106 11.40 7.86 3.91
C LEU A 106 10.88 6.56 4.54
N ILE A 107 10.58 5.55 3.72
CA ILE A 107 10.32 4.19 4.20
C ILE A 107 11.65 3.44 4.17
N VAL A 108 12.18 3.07 5.35
CA VAL A 108 13.55 2.60 5.55
C VAL A 108 13.58 1.19 6.11
N GLN A 109 14.56 0.39 5.70
CA GLN A 109 14.88 -0.93 6.26
C GLN A 109 16.24 -0.93 6.97
N ASP A 110 17.26 -0.41 6.33
CA ASP A 110 18.65 -0.48 6.79
C ASP A 110 18.89 0.53 7.92
N MET A 111 19.26 0.04 9.10
CA MET A 111 19.48 0.90 10.28
C MET A 111 20.74 1.74 10.17
N GLY A 112 21.67 1.43 9.27
CA GLY A 112 22.82 2.27 8.98
C GLY A 112 22.44 3.66 8.47
N ILE A 113 21.26 3.79 7.85
CA ILE A 113 20.72 5.08 7.42
C ILE A 113 20.53 6.04 8.61
N LEU A 114 20.19 5.54 9.80
CA LEU A 114 20.01 6.37 11.00
C LEU A 114 21.33 7.02 11.48
N ARG A 115 22.47 6.51 11.06
CA ARG A 115 23.81 7.03 11.38
C ARG A 115 24.38 7.96 10.30
N LEU A 116 23.67 8.16 9.18
CA LEU A 116 24.03 9.15 8.16
C LEU A 116 23.68 10.58 8.63
N ASN A 117 24.33 11.58 8.02
CA ASN A 117 23.97 12.98 8.22
C ASN A 117 22.70 13.31 7.43
N LEU A 118 21.53 13.07 8.03
CA LEU A 118 20.23 13.21 7.40
C LEU A 118 19.65 14.62 7.52
N PRO A 119 18.87 15.09 6.51
CA PRO A 119 17.98 16.23 6.71
C PRO A 119 16.91 15.89 7.75
N PRO A 120 16.13 16.89 8.24
CA PRO A 120 15.08 16.66 9.23
C PRO A 120 13.83 15.98 8.62
N ILE A 121 14.02 14.93 7.81
CA ILE A 121 12.97 14.15 7.16
C ILE A 121 12.44 13.06 8.09
N ALA A 122 11.11 12.83 8.10
CA ALA A 122 10.49 11.77 8.87
C ALA A 122 10.92 10.38 8.36
N LEU A 123 11.05 9.40 9.26
CA LEU A 123 11.42 8.02 8.94
C LEU A 123 10.27 7.08 9.32
N HIS A 124 9.88 6.21 8.38
CA HIS A 124 8.91 5.15 8.57
C HIS A 124 9.63 3.80 8.50
N ALA A 125 9.43 2.94 9.50
CA ALA A 125 10.01 1.61 9.49
C ALA A 125 9.30 0.75 8.42
N SER A 126 10.06 0.26 7.44
CA SER A 126 9.54 -0.60 6.37
C SER A 126 8.97 -1.92 6.91
N THR A 127 8.04 -2.53 6.19
CA THR A 127 7.66 -3.94 6.42
C THR A 127 8.87 -4.89 6.34
N GLN A 128 9.92 -4.50 5.62
CA GLN A 128 11.18 -5.25 5.52
C GLN A 128 11.95 -5.30 6.85
N CYS A 129 11.59 -4.49 7.86
CA CYS A 129 12.10 -4.58 9.21
C CYS A 129 11.53 -5.77 9.99
N ASP A 130 10.58 -6.53 9.43
CA ASP A 130 9.95 -7.69 10.07
C ASP A 130 9.35 -7.37 11.45
N LEU A 131 8.43 -6.39 11.49
CA LEU A 131 7.78 -5.96 12.71
C LEU A 131 6.61 -6.90 13.07
N ARG A 132 6.82 -7.79 14.05
CA ARG A 132 5.86 -8.79 14.51
C ARG A 132 5.55 -8.75 16.01
N THR A 133 6.34 -8.03 16.80
CA THR A 133 6.26 -8.05 18.27
C THR A 133 6.21 -6.65 18.86
N ALA A 134 5.62 -6.53 20.05
CA ALA A 134 5.57 -5.29 20.81
C ALA A 134 6.96 -4.76 21.19
N ASP A 135 7.91 -5.66 21.54
CA ASP A 135 9.28 -5.26 21.90
C ASP A 135 10.01 -4.61 20.73
N LYS A 136 9.91 -5.20 19.53
CA LYS A 136 10.49 -4.62 18.32
C LYS A 136 9.82 -3.29 17.96
N ALA A 137 8.52 -3.17 18.17
CA ALA A 137 7.79 -1.92 17.94
C ALA A 137 8.28 -0.81 18.87
N ARG A 138 8.43 -1.09 20.19
CA ARG A 138 8.97 -0.13 21.18
C ARG A 138 10.37 0.34 20.77
N PHE A 139 11.24 -0.59 20.40
CA PHE A 139 12.58 -0.25 19.94
C PHE A 139 12.56 0.67 18.73
N LEU A 140 11.79 0.32 17.67
CA LEU A 140 11.70 1.14 16.46
C LEU A 140 11.12 2.53 16.74
N GLU A 141 10.11 2.65 17.62
CA GLU A 141 9.61 3.97 18.04
C GLU A 141 10.67 4.77 18.81
N ALA A 142 11.40 4.12 19.73
CA ALA A 142 12.41 4.76 20.55
C ALA A 142 13.59 5.30 19.73
N VAL A 143 14.02 4.57 18.70
CA VAL A 143 15.13 5.02 17.82
C VAL A 143 14.71 6.04 16.77
N GLY A 144 13.47 6.55 16.82
CA GLY A 144 13.06 7.75 16.08
C GLY A 144 12.19 7.51 14.85
N PHE A 145 11.68 6.29 14.63
CA PHE A 145 10.67 6.10 13.59
C PHE A 145 9.35 6.76 13.98
N SER A 146 8.72 7.46 13.03
CA SER A 146 7.47 8.18 13.20
C SER A 146 6.23 7.40 12.74
N GLN A 147 6.40 6.29 12.02
CA GLN A 147 5.37 5.35 11.58
C GLN A 147 5.97 3.96 11.42
N LEU A 148 5.21 2.93 11.76
CA LEU A 148 5.67 1.54 11.77
C LEU A 148 4.83 0.68 10.84
N VAL A 149 5.44 0.08 9.80
CA VAL A 149 4.76 -0.86 8.89
C VAL A 149 4.84 -2.26 9.47
N MET A 150 3.71 -2.79 9.88
CA MET A 150 3.62 -4.12 10.49
C MET A 150 3.75 -5.24 9.46
N ALA A 151 4.11 -6.43 9.95
CA ALA A 151 4.08 -7.66 9.15
C ALA A 151 2.65 -7.99 8.70
N ARG A 152 2.50 -8.58 7.51
CA ARG A 152 1.19 -8.91 6.90
C ARG A 152 0.46 -10.05 7.59
N GLU A 153 1.20 -10.85 8.34
CA GLU A 153 0.78 -12.10 8.99
C GLU A 153 0.08 -11.91 10.33
N LEU A 154 0.04 -10.67 10.85
CA LEU A 154 -0.53 -10.39 12.17
C LEU A 154 -2.06 -10.53 12.19
N THR A 155 -2.56 -11.03 13.32
CA THR A 155 -3.97 -11.02 13.68
C THR A 155 -4.36 -9.67 14.30
N LEU A 156 -5.67 -9.39 14.40
CA LEU A 156 -6.18 -8.20 15.10
C LEU A 156 -5.69 -8.13 16.55
N ALA A 157 -5.62 -9.26 17.26
CA ALA A 157 -5.13 -9.30 18.64
C ALA A 157 -3.64 -8.94 18.74
N GLU A 158 -2.79 -9.47 17.83
CA GLU A 158 -1.36 -9.15 17.79
C GLU A 158 -1.14 -7.66 17.40
N ILE A 159 -2.00 -7.09 16.54
CA ILE A 159 -1.97 -5.66 16.20
C ILE A 159 -2.33 -4.81 17.44
N ALA A 160 -3.38 -5.18 18.19
CA ALA A 160 -3.77 -4.48 19.40
C ALA A 160 -2.69 -4.54 20.50
N ASP A 161 -1.98 -5.66 20.62
CA ASP A 161 -0.83 -5.79 21.52
C ASP A 161 0.29 -4.81 21.14
N ILE A 162 0.67 -4.77 19.86
CA ILE A 162 1.64 -3.79 19.35
C ILE A 162 1.15 -2.35 19.59
N ARG A 163 -0.14 -2.06 19.31
CA ARG A 163 -0.72 -0.73 19.54
C ARG A 163 -0.60 -0.29 21.00
N SER A 164 -0.81 -1.20 21.94
CA SER A 164 -0.68 -0.90 23.36
C SER A 164 0.75 -0.50 23.78
N ALA A 165 1.74 -0.94 23.02
CA ALA A 165 3.16 -0.75 23.32
C ALA A 165 3.78 0.52 22.76
N VAL A 166 3.15 1.15 21.73
CA VAL A 166 3.70 2.31 21.00
C VAL A 166 2.64 3.40 20.80
N LYS A 167 3.07 4.64 20.50
CA LYS A 167 2.18 5.78 20.25
C LYS A 167 2.15 6.21 18.79
N VAL A 168 3.20 5.91 18.03
CA VAL A 168 3.29 6.28 16.61
C VAL A 168 2.24 5.56 15.76
N PRO A 169 1.82 6.11 14.61
CA PRO A 169 0.94 5.45 13.66
C PRO A 169 1.40 4.04 13.30
N LEU A 170 0.43 3.11 13.26
CA LEU A 170 0.63 1.75 12.77
C LEU A 170 0.06 1.63 11.36
N GLU A 171 0.90 1.16 10.44
CA GLU A 171 0.56 0.93 9.04
C GLU A 171 0.41 -0.56 8.76
N ALA A 172 -0.68 -0.94 8.08
CA ALA A 172 -0.94 -2.33 7.70
C ALA A 172 -1.33 -2.44 6.22
N PHE A 173 -0.84 -3.49 5.56
CA PHE A 173 -1.32 -3.80 4.21
C PHE A 173 -2.76 -4.30 4.24
N VAL A 174 -3.57 -3.84 3.26
CA VAL A 174 -4.98 -4.21 3.15
C VAL A 174 -5.35 -4.83 1.80
N HIS A 175 -4.55 -4.62 0.75
CA HIS A 175 -4.84 -5.12 -0.58
C HIS A 175 -3.59 -5.50 -1.37
N GLY A 176 -3.74 -6.48 -2.28
CA GLY A 176 -2.76 -6.81 -3.31
C GLY A 176 -1.87 -8.01 -2.98
N ALA A 177 -0.77 -8.14 -3.69
CA ALA A 177 0.07 -9.32 -3.67
C ALA A 177 0.71 -9.59 -2.29
N LEU A 178 0.59 -10.84 -1.82
CA LEU A 178 1.26 -11.33 -0.62
C LEU A 178 2.64 -11.90 -0.94
N CYS A 179 3.59 -11.66 -0.04
CA CYS A 179 4.81 -12.43 0.08
C CYS A 179 4.54 -13.63 0.98
N VAL A 180 4.99 -14.83 0.60
CA VAL A 180 4.80 -16.04 1.42
C VAL A 180 5.74 -16.07 2.61
N CYS A 181 6.93 -15.50 2.49
CA CYS A 181 7.90 -15.34 3.56
C CYS A 181 7.58 -14.10 4.38
N TYR A 182 7.90 -14.09 5.67
CA TYR A 182 7.99 -12.85 6.43
C TYR A 182 8.86 -11.85 5.68
N SER A 183 8.38 -10.61 5.59
CA SER A 183 9.08 -9.56 4.82
C SER A 183 10.47 -9.29 5.42
N GLY A 184 11.48 -9.15 4.55
CA GLY A 184 12.89 -9.01 4.95
C GLY A 184 13.60 -10.33 5.26
N ARG A 185 12.88 -11.46 5.40
CA ARG A 185 13.44 -12.76 5.79
C ARG A 185 13.64 -13.74 4.62
N CYS A 186 13.35 -13.33 3.37
CA CYS A 186 13.45 -14.23 2.22
C CYS A 186 14.84 -14.18 1.60
N GLN A 187 15.56 -15.28 1.69
CA GLN A 187 16.89 -15.49 1.09
C GLN A 187 16.86 -16.36 -0.18
N MET A 188 15.66 -16.88 -0.57
CA MET A 188 15.53 -17.87 -1.64
C MET A 188 16.05 -17.37 -2.99
N SER A 189 15.76 -16.13 -3.37
CA SER A 189 16.26 -15.54 -4.62
C SER A 189 17.77 -15.36 -4.61
N GLN A 190 18.35 -14.95 -3.48
CA GLN A 190 19.78 -14.77 -3.31
C GLN A 190 20.49 -16.12 -3.40
N ALA A 191 20.05 -17.11 -2.63
CA ALA A 191 20.69 -18.43 -2.56
C ALA A 191 20.63 -19.21 -3.88
N ILE A 192 19.53 -19.09 -4.65
CA ILE A 192 19.32 -19.90 -5.86
C ILE A 192 19.72 -19.16 -7.14
N LYS A 193 19.59 -17.84 -7.19
CA LYS A 193 19.76 -17.03 -8.42
C LYS A 193 20.79 -15.89 -8.29
N GLY A 194 21.42 -15.71 -7.12
CA GLY A 194 22.32 -14.58 -6.88
C GLY A 194 21.63 -13.21 -6.93
N ARG A 195 20.29 -13.14 -6.80
CA ARG A 195 19.49 -11.93 -6.89
C ARG A 195 18.77 -11.69 -5.58
N SER A 196 19.20 -10.68 -4.83
CA SER A 196 18.63 -10.45 -3.50
C SER A 196 17.25 -9.78 -3.54
N ALA A 197 16.28 -10.42 -2.85
CA ALA A 197 14.98 -9.80 -2.59
C ALA A 197 15.09 -8.58 -1.67
N ASN A 198 16.08 -8.57 -0.75
CA ASN A 198 16.37 -7.46 0.16
C ASN A 198 17.11 -6.32 -0.53
N ARG A 199 17.55 -6.53 -1.77
CA ARG A 199 18.16 -5.52 -2.66
C ARG A 199 17.22 -5.10 -3.81
N GLY A 200 15.94 -5.50 -3.76
CA GLY A 200 14.93 -5.13 -4.76
C GLY A 200 14.88 -6.03 -6.00
N GLU A 201 15.66 -7.11 -6.06
CA GLU A 201 15.82 -7.97 -7.23
C GLU A 201 15.16 -9.35 -7.08
N CYS A 202 14.02 -9.42 -6.37
CA CYS A 202 13.30 -10.67 -6.12
C CYS A 202 12.97 -11.41 -7.43
N ALA A 203 13.47 -12.64 -7.57
CA ALA A 203 13.19 -13.52 -8.73
C ALA A 203 11.82 -14.21 -8.65
N GLN A 204 10.99 -13.93 -7.64
CA GLN A 204 9.65 -14.50 -7.42
C GLN A 204 9.65 -16.04 -7.40
N MET A 205 10.66 -16.66 -6.80
CA MET A 205 10.78 -18.12 -6.68
C MET A 205 9.52 -18.77 -6.10
N CYS A 206 8.83 -18.10 -5.16
CA CYS A 206 7.56 -18.58 -4.60
C CYS A 206 6.40 -18.67 -5.61
N ARG A 207 6.55 -18.14 -6.82
CA ARG A 207 5.55 -18.18 -7.90
C ARG A 207 5.85 -19.26 -8.95
N LEU A 208 6.99 -19.94 -8.84
CA LEU A 208 7.36 -21.04 -9.74
C LEU A 208 6.56 -22.30 -9.41
N PRO A 209 6.42 -23.23 -10.38
CA PRO A 209 5.90 -24.57 -10.13
C PRO A 209 6.95 -25.43 -9.42
N TYR A 210 6.49 -26.25 -8.49
CA TYR A 210 7.29 -27.22 -7.74
C TYR A 210 6.66 -28.60 -7.81
N ASP A 211 7.50 -29.65 -7.84
CA ASP A 211 7.10 -30.98 -7.44
C ASP A 211 7.18 -31.08 -5.91
N LEU A 212 6.16 -31.66 -5.28
CA LEU A 212 6.25 -32.10 -3.90
C LEU A 212 6.73 -33.55 -3.89
N VAL A 213 7.83 -33.83 -3.21
CA VAL A 213 8.41 -35.15 -3.15
C VAL A 213 8.62 -35.63 -1.71
N ASP A 214 8.68 -36.95 -1.52
CA ASP A 214 9.05 -37.57 -0.24
C ASP A 214 10.58 -37.72 -0.12
N GLU A 215 11.05 -38.29 1.01
CA GLU A 215 12.46 -38.54 1.30
C GLU A 215 13.13 -39.52 0.33
N LYS A 216 12.33 -40.34 -0.38
CA LYS A 216 12.80 -41.29 -1.39
C LYS A 216 12.77 -40.72 -2.82
N GLY A 217 12.42 -39.42 -2.95
CA GLY A 217 12.30 -38.75 -4.24
C GLY A 217 11.01 -39.07 -5.01
N ARG A 218 10.06 -39.84 -4.42
CA ARG A 218 8.76 -40.12 -5.05
C ARG A 218 7.93 -38.87 -5.13
N VAL A 219 7.39 -38.57 -6.32
CA VAL A 219 6.55 -37.40 -6.56
C VAL A 219 5.15 -37.62 -5.97
N LEU A 220 4.72 -36.74 -5.12
CA LEU A 220 3.40 -36.69 -4.48
C LEU A 220 2.46 -35.73 -5.20
N ILE A 221 2.98 -34.59 -5.65
CA ILE A 221 2.27 -33.56 -6.42
C ILE A 221 3.22 -33.04 -7.49
N THR A 222 2.73 -32.94 -8.74
CA THR A 222 3.54 -32.54 -9.90
C THR A 222 3.26 -31.10 -10.28
N GLN A 223 4.31 -30.28 -10.44
CA GLN A 223 4.33 -28.97 -11.08
C GLN A 223 3.20 -28.02 -10.64
N LYS A 224 3.00 -27.88 -9.32
CA LYS A 224 2.03 -26.94 -8.73
C LYS A 224 2.73 -25.73 -8.09
N HIS A 225 2.05 -24.58 -8.09
CA HIS A 225 2.55 -23.33 -7.52
C HIS A 225 2.33 -23.29 -5.99
N LEU A 226 2.93 -24.24 -5.28
CA LEU A 226 2.65 -24.57 -3.88
C LEU A 226 2.89 -23.44 -2.88
N LEU A 227 3.71 -22.46 -3.24
CA LEU A 227 4.03 -21.28 -2.44
C LEU A 227 3.34 -19.99 -2.94
N SER A 228 2.49 -20.09 -3.99
CA SER A 228 1.88 -18.93 -4.64
C SER A 228 0.61 -18.50 -3.91
N LEU A 229 0.75 -17.60 -2.91
CA LEU A 229 -0.40 -17.08 -2.15
C LEU A 229 -1.42 -16.37 -3.05
N CYS A 230 -2.69 -16.43 -2.64
CA CYS A 230 -3.76 -15.54 -3.09
C CYS A 230 -3.41 -14.08 -2.80
N ASP A 231 -4.08 -13.14 -3.44
CA ASP A 231 -3.90 -11.72 -3.15
C ASP A 231 -4.72 -11.33 -1.91
N MET A 232 -4.19 -10.40 -1.12
CA MET A 232 -4.86 -9.88 0.06
C MET A 232 -6.06 -9.02 -0.34
N ASN A 233 -7.18 -9.18 0.37
CA ASN A 233 -8.28 -8.24 0.38
C ASN A 233 -8.88 -8.19 1.78
N ARG A 234 -8.72 -7.05 2.47
CA ARG A 234 -9.20 -6.79 3.82
C ARG A 234 -10.25 -5.66 3.86
N SER A 235 -10.91 -5.38 2.74
CA SER A 235 -11.90 -4.29 2.65
C SER A 235 -13.05 -4.47 3.64
N THR A 236 -13.44 -5.70 3.98
CA THR A 236 -14.47 -6.01 4.97
C THR A 236 -14.00 -5.95 6.43
N MET A 237 -12.69 -5.81 6.67
CA MET A 237 -12.07 -5.83 8.01
C MET A 237 -11.56 -4.45 8.45
N LEU A 238 -11.78 -3.39 7.66
CA LEU A 238 -11.18 -2.07 7.88
C LEU A 238 -11.57 -1.49 9.25
N ARG A 239 -12.84 -1.59 9.64
CA ARG A 239 -13.32 -1.10 10.94
C ARG A 239 -12.62 -1.81 12.09
N ASP A 240 -12.57 -3.15 12.06
CA ASP A 240 -11.92 -3.93 13.11
C ASP A 240 -10.43 -3.62 13.21
N MET A 241 -9.78 -3.37 12.06
CA MET A 241 -8.37 -2.94 12.00
C MET A 241 -8.17 -1.55 12.61
N ILE A 242 -9.06 -0.58 12.37
CA ILE A 242 -9.01 0.74 13.00
C ILE A 242 -9.15 0.59 14.53
N GLU A 243 -10.12 -0.19 14.97
CA GLU A 243 -10.36 -0.44 16.41
C GLU A 243 -9.20 -1.18 17.07
N ALA A 244 -8.48 -2.05 16.34
CA ALA A 244 -7.23 -2.66 16.79
C ALA A 244 -6.02 -1.69 16.79
N GLY A 245 -6.17 -0.47 16.25
CA GLY A 245 -5.18 0.59 16.30
C GLY A 245 -4.41 0.86 15.01
N VAL A 246 -4.83 0.31 13.87
CA VAL A 246 -4.29 0.68 12.55
C VAL A 246 -4.80 2.06 12.16
N SER A 247 -3.90 2.92 11.69
CA SER A 247 -4.22 4.26 11.21
C SER A 247 -3.78 4.54 9.78
N SER A 248 -2.91 3.71 9.21
CA SER A 248 -2.49 3.82 7.81
C SER A 248 -2.77 2.50 7.07
N PHE A 249 -3.57 2.58 6.01
CA PHE A 249 -4.10 1.46 5.22
C PHE A 249 -3.38 1.40 3.89
N LYS A 250 -2.42 0.48 3.77
CA LYS A 250 -1.52 0.40 2.61
C LYS A 250 -2.00 -0.58 1.55
N ILE A 251 -2.08 -0.10 0.32
CA ILE A 251 -2.33 -0.91 -0.86
C ILE A 251 -0.97 -1.35 -1.45
N GLU A 252 -0.79 -2.66 -1.72
CA GLU A 252 0.36 -3.18 -2.47
C GLU A 252 0.10 -3.08 -3.97
N GLY A 253 1.13 -2.69 -4.75
CA GLY A 253 0.95 -2.63 -6.20
C GLY A 253 1.86 -1.69 -6.97
N ARG A 254 3.09 -1.39 -6.54
CA ARG A 254 4.04 -0.46 -7.22
C ARG A 254 4.38 -0.83 -8.67
N LEU A 255 4.14 -2.07 -9.10
CA LEU A 255 4.32 -2.51 -10.49
C LEU A 255 3.00 -2.58 -11.27
N LYS A 256 1.88 -2.15 -10.66
CA LYS A 256 0.57 -2.15 -11.30
C LYS A 256 0.37 -0.92 -12.19
N ASP A 257 -0.52 -1.07 -13.16
CA ASP A 257 -0.93 0.01 -14.07
C ASP A 257 -1.85 1.03 -13.38
N VAL A 258 -2.11 2.13 -14.05
CA VAL A 258 -2.93 3.23 -13.56
C VAL A 258 -4.38 2.81 -13.33
N ASN A 259 -4.95 1.93 -14.18
CA ASN A 259 -6.34 1.48 -14.10
C ASN A 259 -6.58 0.64 -12.84
N TYR A 260 -5.60 -0.24 -12.52
CA TYR A 260 -5.62 -0.97 -11.25
C TYR A 260 -5.63 -0.01 -10.05
N VAL A 261 -4.76 0.99 -10.05
CA VAL A 261 -4.64 1.93 -8.92
C VAL A 261 -5.89 2.77 -8.76
N LYS A 262 -6.45 3.33 -9.85
CA LYS A 262 -7.73 4.06 -9.84
C LYS A 262 -8.84 3.25 -9.19
N ASN A 263 -9.05 2.02 -9.65
CA ASN A 263 -10.12 1.15 -9.16
C ASN A 263 -9.94 0.75 -7.68
N VAL A 264 -8.75 0.33 -7.30
CA VAL A 264 -8.51 -0.16 -5.93
C VAL A 264 -8.52 1.00 -4.92
N VAL A 265 -7.92 2.15 -5.25
CA VAL A 265 -7.91 3.33 -4.36
C VAL A 265 -9.34 3.85 -4.16
N ALA A 266 -10.12 3.98 -5.25
CA ALA A 266 -11.53 4.40 -5.17
C ALA A 266 -12.35 3.48 -4.27
N HIS A 267 -12.19 2.15 -4.41
CA HIS A 267 -12.88 1.16 -3.58
C HIS A 267 -12.56 1.31 -2.08
N TYR A 268 -11.28 1.42 -1.74
CA TYR A 268 -10.87 1.58 -0.34
C TYR A 268 -11.22 2.96 0.21
N ARG A 269 -11.20 4.01 -0.61
CA ARG A 269 -11.63 5.36 -0.19
C ARG A 269 -13.10 5.36 0.18
N GLN A 270 -13.99 4.81 -0.64
CA GLN A 270 -15.41 4.72 -0.35
C GLN A 270 -15.67 3.92 0.94
N ALA A 271 -15.01 2.77 1.10
CA ALA A 271 -15.16 1.93 2.29
C ALA A 271 -14.68 2.64 3.58
N LEU A 272 -13.57 3.39 3.52
CA LEU A 272 -13.06 4.15 4.68
C LEU A 272 -13.95 5.36 4.98
N ASP A 273 -14.49 6.05 3.96
CA ASP A 273 -15.38 7.18 4.15
C ASP A 273 -16.68 6.77 4.86
N GLU A 274 -17.30 5.65 4.46
CA GLU A 274 -18.45 5.11 5.16
C GLU A 274 -18.19 4.84 6.66
N ILE A 275 -16.98 4.38 6.99
CA ILE A 275 -16.57 4.12 8.37
C ILE A 275 -16.34 5.44 9.11
N ILE A 276 -15.69 6.41 8.48
CA ILE A 276 -15.40 7.73 9.06
C ILE A 276 -16.71 8.49 9.32
N ASP A 277 -17.62 8.54 8.36
CA ASP A 277 -18.89 9.25 8.46
C ASP A 277 -19.79 8.69 9.59
N ARG A 278 -19.72 7.37 9.83
CA ARG A 278 -20.43 6.70 10.94
C ARG A 278 -19.68 6.72 12.27
N SER A 279 -18.59 7.48 12.39
CA SER A 279 -17.73 7.47 13.58
C SER A 279 -18.06 8.51 14.63
N ASP A 280 -19.11 9.32 14.44
CA ASP A 280 -19.48 10.44 15.31
C ASP A 280 -18.29 11.39 15.59
N GLY A 281 -17.48 11.65 14.56
CA GLY A 281 -16.32 12.54 14.62
C GLY A 281 -15.09 11.96 15.32
N ARG A 282 -15.06 10.66 15.64
CA ARG A 282 -13.87 10.02 16.23
C ARG A 282 -12.71 9.93 15.24
N TRP A 283 -13.01 9.76 13.97
CA TRP A 283 -12.04 9.57 12.89
C TRP A 283 -12.24 10.64 11.81
N ARG A 284 -11.16 10.98 11.13
CA ARG A 284 -11.18 11.88 9.96
C ARG A 284 -10.21 11.37 8.90
N ARG A 285 -10.33 11.84 7.68
CA ARG A 285 -9.32 11.62 6.65
C ARG A 285 -7.98 12.27 7.07
N ALA A 286 -6.87 11.66 6.67
CA ALA A 286 -5.54 12.21 6.95
C ALA A 286 -5.17 13.37 6.01
N SER A 287 -5.83 13.49 4.86
CA SER A 287 -5.69 14.58 3.90
C SER A 287 -7.02 15.30 3.66
N CYS A 288 -7.02 16.38 2.88
CA CYS A 288 -8.16 17.22 2.59
C CYS A 288 -8.68 17.04 1.16
N GLY A 289 -9.87 17.55 0.89
CA GLY A 289 -10.53 17.46 -0.41
C GLY A 289 -11.38 16.22 -0.58
N THR A 290 -12.47 16.39 -1.34
CA THR A 290 -13.39 15.33 -1.72
C THR A 290 -13.13 14.90 -3.16
N SER A 291 -13.06 13.60 -3.37
CA SER A 291 -12.91 12.99 -4.69
C SER A 291 -14.29 12.65 -5.26
N ASP A 292 -14.63 13.26 -6.37
CA ASP A 292 -15.81 12.89 -7.18
C ASP A 292 -15.40 11.83 -8.19
N ILE A 293 -15.93 10.61 -8.02
CA ILE A 293 -15.56 9.41 -8.78
C ILE A 293 -16.72 9.03 -9.69
N THR A 294 -16.45 8.95 -11.01
CA THR A 294 -17.49 8.78 -12.04
C THR A 294 -17.78 7.33 -12.44
N PHE A 295 -17.32 6.34 -11.65
CA PHE A 295 -17.54 4.91 -11.90
C PHE A 295 -17.76 4.16 -10.59
N GLU A 296 -18.31 2.94 -10.68
CA GLU A 296 -18.47 2.03 -9.54
C GLU A 296 -17.22 1.17 -9.37
N PRO A 297 -16.44 1.34 -8.28
CA PRO A 297 -15.21 0.59 -8.08
C PRO A 297 -15.48 -0.85 -7.61
N ASP A 298 -14.84 -1.81 -8.25
CA ASP A 298 -14.91 -3.24 -7.90
C ASP A 298 -13.54 -3.90 -8.04
N VAL A 299 -12.90 -4.21 -6.93
CA VAL A 299 -11.57 -4.84 -6.90
C VAL A 299 -11.52 -6.22 -7.56
N ARG A 300 -12.67 -6.93 -7.69
CA ARG A 300 -12.75 -8.23 -8.38
C ARG A 300 -12.52 -8.10 -9.88
N ARG A 301 -12.74 -6.92 -10.45
CA ARG A 301 -12.56 -6.60 -11.87
C ARG A 301 -11.13 -6.21 -12.22
N SER A 302 -10.27 -6.07 -11.21
CA SER A 302 -8.82 -5.84 -11.35
C SER A 302 -8.04 -7.16 -11.22
N PHE A 303 -6.75 -7.11 -11.55
CA PHE A 303 -5.86 -8.27 -11.39
C PHE A 303 -5.90 -8.82 -9.97
N ASN A 304 -6.21 -10.11 -9.82
CA ASN A 304 -6.11 -10.83 -8.55
C ASN A 304 -5.90 -12.34 -8.80
N ARG A 305 -5.25 -13.02 -7.83
CA ARG A 305 -5.03 -14.48 -7.80
C ARG A 305 -6.02 -15.17 -6.88
N SER A 306 -7.29 -14.78 -6.91
CA SER A 306 -8.27 -14.98 -5.84
C SER A 306 -7.89 -14.17 -4.59
N PHE A 307 -8.83 -14.02 -3.64
CA PHE A 307 -8.61 -13.20 -2.46
C PHE A 307 -8.51 -14.02 -1.18
N THR A 308 -7.78 -13.48 -0.21
CA THR A 308 -7.69 -13.98 1.16
C THR A 308 -7.59 -12.81 2.14
N THR A 309 -8.20 -12.94 3.33
CA THR A 309 -7.95 -12.05 4.47
C THR A 309 -6.63 -12.37 5.17
N TYR A 310 -6.02 -13.49 4.78
CA TYR A 310 -4.79 -14.06 5.32
C TYR A 310 -4.98 -14.47 6.79
N PHE A 311 -4.21 -13.95 7.74
CA PHE A 311 -4.29 -14.31 9.16
C PHE A 311 -5.02 -13.28 10.03
N ILE A 312 -5.61 -12.23 9.45
CA ILE A 312 -6.11 -11.07 10.22
C ILE A 312 -7.17 -11.45 11.26
N ASP A 313 -8.05 -12.42 10.95
CA ASP A 313 -9.13 -12.89 11.79
C ASP A 313 -8.71 -14.00 12.75
N ARG A 314 -7.70 -14.81 12.38
CA ARG A 314 -7.26 -15.95 13.20
C ARG A 314 -5.82 -16.40 12.91
N ARG A 315 -5.07 -16.71 14.00
CA ARG A 315 -3.70 -17.25 13.91
C ARG A 315 -3.64 -18.65 13.31
N HIS A 316 -4.66 -19.47 13.56
CA HIS A 316 -4.73 -20.87 13.19
C HIS A 316 -5.93 -21.14 12.28
N PRO A 317 -5.81 -20.90 10.97
CA PRO A 317 -6.87 -21.22 10.03
C PRO A 317 -7.17 -22.72 10.03
N ASP A 318 -8.38 -23.07 9.61
CA ASP A 318 -8.80 -24.47 9.55
C ASP A 318 -7.93 -25.30 8.59
N ASN A 319 -7.84 -26.61 8.84
CA ASN A 319 -7.11 -27.52 7.95
C ASN A 319 -7.76 -27.54 6.58
N GLY A 320 -6.98 -27.32 5.51
CA GLY A 320 -7.48 -27.20 4.14
C GLY A 320 -7.93 -25.79 3.75
N THR A 321 -7.83 -24.77 4.64
CA THR A 321 -8.12 -23.38 4.27
C THR A 321 -7.23 -22.94 3.12
N ARG A 322 -7.85 -22.47 2.04
CA ARG A 322 -7.17 -22.02 0.83
C ARG A 322 -6.56 -20.63 1.04
N MET A 323 -5.23 -20.58 1.16
CA MET A 323 -4.46 -19.35 1.22
C MET A 323 -3.58 -19.16 -0.02
N ALA A 324 -3.29 -20.23 -0.74
CA ALA A 324 -2.48 -20.22 -1.96
C ALA A 324 -3.32 -20.59 -3.19
N GLN A 325 -3.03 -19.93 -4.31
CA GLN A 325 -3.52 -20.31 -5.63
C GLN A 325 -2.47 -21.22 -6.27
N ILE A 326 -2.61 -22.53 -5.99
CA ILE A 326 -1.61 -23.53 -6.38
C ILE A 326 -1.68 -23.93 -7.85
N ASP A 327 -2.77 -23.63 -8.55
CA ASP A 327 -3.00 -24.06 -9.92
C ASP A 327 -2.41 -23.09 -10.94
N THR A 328 -2.33 -21.80 -10.64
CA THR A 328 -1.78 -20.79 -11.53
C THR A 328 -1.25 -19.57 -10.76
N PRO A 329 -0.13 -18.96 -11.18
CA PRO A 329 0.34 -17.69 -10.63
C PRO A 329 -0.28 -16.49 -11.36
N LYS A 330 -1.09 -16.75 -12.41
CA LYS A 330 -1.75 -15.73 -13.22
C LYS A 330 -2.98 -15.16 -12.53
N SER A 331 -3.55 -14.09 -13.10
CA SER A 331 -4.81 -13.52 -12.64
C SER A 331 -5.95 -14.53 -12.77
N MET A 332 -6.69 -14.73 -11.69
CA MET A 332 -7.99 -15.43 -11.72
C MET A 332 -9.12 -14.47 -12.11
N GLY A 333 -9.04 -13.21 -11.69
CA GLY A 333 -10.07 -12.21 -11.96
C GLY A 333 -11.40 -12.52 -11.25
N GLN A 334 -12.50 -12.08 -11.88
CA GLN A 334 -13.85 -12.23 -11.37
C GLN A 334 -14.46 -13.58 -11.76
N GLN A 335 -14.88 -14.38 -10.78
CA GLN A 335 -15.64 -15.59 -11.07
C GLN A 335 -16.99 -15.24 -11.69
N LEU A 336 -17.32 -15.82 -12.83
CA LEU A 336 -18.56 -15.62 -13.56
C LEU A 336 -19.62 -16.68 -13.22
N GLY A 337 -19.23 -17.93 -13.22
CA GLY A 337 -20.11 -19.08 -13.00
C GLY A 337 -19.79 -20.26 -13.92
N PRO A 338 -20.59 -21.33 -13.84
CA PRO A 338 -20.37 -22.53 -14.65
C PRO A 338 -20.87 -22.37 -16.10
N VAL A 339 -20.26 -23.14 -17.00
CA VAL A 339 -20.73 -23.34 -18.36
C VAL A 339 -21.99 -24.18 -18.34
N VAL A 340 -23.07 -23.67 -18.92
CA VAL A 340 -24.34 -24.39 -19.11
C VAL A 340 -24.29 -25.22 -20.40
N HIS A 341 -23.79 -24.62 -21.48
CA HIS A 341 -23.67 -25.24 -22.79
C HIS A 341 -22.45 -24.66 -23.53
N ALA A 342 -21.74 -25.50 -24.28
CA ALA A 342 -20.69 -25.08 -25.18
C ALA A 342 -20.73 -25.91 -26.47
N ARG A 343 -20.61 -25.24 -27.64
CA ARG A 343 -20.55 -25.88 -28.96
C ARG A 343 -19.69 -25.04 -29.89
N GLY A 344 -18.55 -25.59 -30.26
CA GLY A 344 -17.59 -24.90 -31.13
C GLY A 344 -17.01 -23.67 -30.46
N ASN A 345 -17.38 -22.48 -30.92
CA ASN A 345 -17.01 -21.19 -30.33
C ASN A 345 -18.14 -20.49 -29.57
N GLU A 346 -19.32 -21.14 -29.47
CA GLU A 346 -20.44 -20.62 -28.68
C GLU A 346 -20.43 -21.20 -27.28
N VAL A 347 -20.59 -20.35 -26.25
CA VAL A 347 -20.63 -20.73 -24.84
C VAL A 347 -21.78 -19.99 -24.16
N VAL A 348 -22.54 -20.69 -23.34
CA VAL A 348 -23.57 -20.12 -22.49
C VAL A 348 -23.16 -20.34 -21.03
N LEU A 349 -23.13 -19.26 -20.25
CA LEU A 349 -22.73 -19.25 -18.85
C LEU A 349 -23.95 -19.08 -17.93
N ASP A 350 -23.92 -19.70 -16.77
CA ASP A 350 -24.84 -19.37 -15.67
C ASP A 350 -24.24 -18.19 -14.88
N THR A 351 -24.53 -16.98 -15.36
CA THR A 351 -24.00 -15.74 -14.77
C THR A 351 -25.00 -14.60 -14.86
N LYS A 352 -24.98 -13.74 -13.82
CA LYS A 352 -25.69 -12.45 -13.81
C LYS A 352 -24.76 -11.29 -14.22
N VAL A 353 -23.47 -11.56 -14.39
CA VAL A 353 -22.49 -10.55 -14.76
C VAL A 353 -22.64 -10.21 -16.24
N LYS A 354 -22.78 -8.92 -16.54
CA LYS A 354 -22.82 -8.43 -17.92
C LYS A 354 -21.44 -8.56 -18.54
N LEU A 355 -21.37 -9.29 -19.66
CA LEU A 355 -20.15 -9.46 -20.46
C LEU A 355 -20.14 -8.47 -21.62
N SER A 356 -18.94 -8.15 -22.09
CA SER A 356 -18.68 -7.20 -23.19
C SER A 356 -17.83 -7.85 -24.28
N ASN A 357 -18.02 -7.36 -25.51
CA ASN A 357 -17.14 -7.72 -26.60
C ASN A 357 -15.69 -7.33 -26.23
N GLY A 358 -14.76 -8.25 -26.43
CA GLY A 358 -13.38 -8.04 -26.08
C GLY A 358 -13.00 -8.41 -24.64
N ASP A 359 -13.94 -8.90 -23.80
CA ASP A 359 -13.59 -9.45 -22.49
C ASP A 359 -12.63 -10.63 -22.61
N GLY A 360 -11.65 -10.70 -21.69
CA GLY A 360 -10.77 -11.85 -21.54
C GLY A 360 -11.32 -12.79 -20.48
N LEU A 361 -11.53 -14.04 -20.84
CA LEU A 361 -12.02 -15.06 -19.94
C LEU A 361 -10.96 -16.15 -19.75
N SER A 362 -11.08 -16.92 -18.67
CA SER A 362 -10.21 -18.08 -18.43
C SER A 362 -10.96 -19.17 -17.66
N TYR A 363 -10.48 -20.40 -17.80
CA TYR A 363 -11.00 -21.55 -17.09
C TYR A 363 -9.89 -22.58 -16.84
N MET A 364 -10.11 -23.50 -15.91
CA MET A 364 -9.23 -24.64 -15.70
C MET A 364 -9.62 -25.74 -16.69
N ALA A 365 -8.72 -26.06 -17.61
CA ALA A 365 -8.93 -27.13 -18.59
C ALA A 365 -8.80 -28.52 -17.92
N PRO A 366 -9.33 -29.60 -18.55
CA PRO A 366 -9.26 -30.96 -17.99
C PRO A 366 -7.83 -31.48 -17.73
N ASP A 367 -6.84 -30.97 -18.47
CA ASP A 367 -5.42 -31.26 -18.28
C ASP A 367 -4.78 -30.51 -17.10
N GLY A 368 -5.58 -29.71 -16.37
CA GLY A 368 -5.12 -28.91 -15.24
C GLY A 368 -4.41 -27.61 -15.60
N GLN A 369 -4.44 -27.20 -16.87
CA GLN A 369 -3.90 -25.92 -17.33
C GLN A 369 -4.93 -24.81 -17.24
N PHE A 370 -4.51 -23.62 -16.79
CA PHE A 370 -5.35 -22.42 -16.77
C PHE A 370 -5.33 -21.76 -18.16
N THR A 371 -6.41 -21.97 -18.91
CA THR A 371 -6.54 -21.62 -20.33
C THR A 371 -7.35 -20.35 -20.52
N GLY A 372 -6.85 -19.44 -21.36
CA GLY A 372 -7.51 -18.18 -21.72
C GLY A 372 -8.41 -18.32 -22.95
N MET A 373 -9.45 -17.49 -23.02
CA MET A 373 -10.32 -17.34 -24.20
C MET A 373 -10.77 -15.87 -24.31
N ARG A 374 -11.05 -15.42 -25.53
CA ARG A 374 -11.46 -14.03 -25.82
C ARG A 374 -12.88 -13.97 -26.33
N VAL A 375 -13.70 -13.10 -25.74
CA VAL A 375 -15.08 -12.85 -26.20
C VAL A 375 -15.01 -12.01 -27.50
N ASN A 376 -15.63 -12.53 -28.56
CA ASN A 376 -15.83 -11.80 -29.80
C ASN A 376 -17.17 -11.05 -29.74
N VAL A 377 -18.26 -11.76 -29.44
CA VAL A 377 -19.60 -11.18 -29.29
C VAL A 377 -20.21 -11.64 -27.99
N ALA A 378 -20.74 -10.71 -27.20
CA ALA A 378 -21.50 -10.97 -25.98
C ALA A 378 -22.98 -10.58 -26.15
N GLN A 379 -23.88 -11.51 -25.84
CA GLN A 379 -25.34 -11.31 -25.85
C GLN A 379 -25.91 -11.85 -24.53
N GLY A 380 -25.86 -11.01 -23.49
CA GLY A 380 -26.19 -11.42 -22.14
C GLY A 380 -25.23 -12.50 -21.61
N ASN A 381 -25.75 -13.68 -21.29
CA ASN A 381 -24.97 -14.82 -20.81
C ASN A 381 -24.50 -15.77 -21.96
N ARG A 382 -24.91 -15.53 -23.19
CA ARG A 382 -24.43 -16.22 -24.39
C ARG A 382 -23.29 -15.43 -25.01
N ILE A 383 -22.16 -16.08 -25.21
CA ILE A 383 -20.98 -15.50 -25.82
C ILE A 383 -20.50 -16.30 -27.02
N THR A 384 -20.01 -15.59 -28.05
CA THR A 384 -19.26 -16.19 -29.14
C THR A 384 -17.79 -15.86 -28.92
N LEU A 385 -16.95 -16.86 -28.86
CA LEU A 385 -15.49 -16.71 -28.67
C LEU A 385 -14.79 -16.45 -30.01
N ARG A 386 -13.60 -15.88 -29.93
CA ARG A 386 -12.76 -15.67 -31.12
C ARG A 386 -12.30 -16.99 -31.74
N GLU A 387 -12.03 -17.99 -30.89
CA GLU A 387 -11.53 -19.31 -31.27
C GLU A 387 -12.45 -20.40 -30.70
N ARG A 388 -12.36 -21.60 -31.26
CA ARG A 388 -13.05 -22.78 -30.72
C ARG A 388 -12.48 -23.12 -29.33
N THR A 389 -13.32 -23.60 -28.46
CA THR A 389 -12.96 -23.97 -27.10
C THR A 389 -13.34 -25.42 -26.79
N ASN A 390 -12.56 -26.03 -25.89
CA ASN A 390 -12.85 -27.35 -25.33
C ASN A 390 -13.45 -27.25 -23.91
N VAL A 391 -13.99 -26.07 -23.55
CA VAL A 391 -14.62 -25.89 -22.24
C VAL A 391 -15.86 -26.78 -22.12
N GLY A 392 -15.87 -27.61 -21.08
CA GLY A 392 -16.99 -28.53 -20.80
C GLY A 392 -18.11 -27.90 -19.97
N ARG A 393 -19.29 -28.52 -20.02
CA ARG A 393 -20.41 -28.17 -19.14
C ARG A 393 -20.00 -28.30 -17.68
N GLY A 394 -20.42 -27.35 -16.82
CA GLY A 394 -20.08 -27.29 -15.39
C GLY A 394 -18.73 -26.66 -15.07
N THR A 395 -17.87 -26.42 -16.08
CA THR A 395 -16.58 -25.74 -15.88
C THR A 395 -16.81 -24.29 -15.41
N ILE A 396 -16.16 -23.89 -14.31
CA ILE A 396 -16.20 -22.52 -13.81
C ILE A 396 -15.36 -21.62 -14.68
N VAL A 397 -15.94 -20.52 -15.15
CA VAL A 397 -15.28 -19.50 -15.98
C VAL A 397 -15.03 -18.24 -15.15
N TYR A 398 -13.90 -17.60 -15.40
CA TYR A 398 -13.46 -16.35 -14.75
C TYR A 398 -13.26 -15.26 -15.80
N ARG A 399 -13.56 -13.99 -15.46
CA ARG A 399 -13.21 -12.82 -16.27
C ARG A 399 -11.89 -12.25 -15.78
N THR A 400 -10.83 -12.42 -16.55
CA THR A 400 -9.48 -11.96 -16.25
C THR A 400 -9.16 -10.58 -16.82
N TYR A 401 -9.94 -10.11 -17.78
CA TYR A 401 -9.88 -8.77 -18.37
C TYR A 401 -11.29 -8.27 -18.67
N ASP A 402 -11.64 -7.14 -18.12
CA ASP A 402 -12.93 -6.47 -18.29
C ASP A 402 -12.77 -5.28 -19.22
N LYS A 403 -13.16 -5.44 -20.50
CA LYS A 403 -12.99 -4.42 -21.53
C LYS A 403 -13.79 -3.14 -21.22
N ALA A 404 -15.02 -3.28 -20.75
CA ALA A 404 -15.86 -2.12 -20.45
C ALA A 404 -15.30 -1.29 -19.29
N MET A 405 -14.77 -1.95 -18.25
CA MET A 405 -14.13 -1.26 -17.12
C MET A 405 -12.82 -0.59 -17.54
N ASP A 406 -12.02 -1.27 -18.37
CA ASP A 406 -10.77 -0.73 -18.89
C ASP A 406 -11.01 0.53 -19.75
N ASP A 407 -12.07 0.53 -20.59
CA ASP A 407 -12.46 1.69 -21.39
C ASP A 407 -12.92 2.88 -20.52
N ILE A 408 -13.57 2.62 -19.39
CA ILE A 408 -13.94 3.67 -18.43
C ILE A 408 -12.68 4.22 -17.77
N LEU A 409 -11.84 3.35 -17.21
CA LEU A 409 -10.66 3.75 -16.44
C LEU A 409 -9.56 4.38 -17.29
N SER A 410 -9.53 4.15 -18.59
CA SER A 410 -8.58 4.81 -19.52
C SER A 410 -8.87 6.30 -19.72
N ARG A 411 -10.03 6.79 -19.25
CA ARG A 411 -10.42 8.20 -19.28
C ARG A 411 -10.19 8.87 -17.92
N PRO A 412 -10.31 10.21 -17.82
CA PRO A 412 -10.42 10.88 -16.52
C PRO A 412 -11.67 10.38 -15.77
N THR A 413 -11.48 9.83 -14.58
CA THR A 413 -12.55 9.20 -13.79
C THR A 413 -12.67 9.72 -12.38
N ALA A 414 -11.84 10.69 -12.00
CA ALA A 414 -11.96 11.37 -10.71
C ALA A 414 -11.48 12.82 -10.80
N THR A 415 -12.16 13.69 -10.06
CA THR A 415 -11.74 15.04 -9.74
C THR A 415 -11.69 15.20 -8.23
N ARG A 416 -10.62 15.76 -7.69
CA ARG A 416 -10.51 16.07 -6.26
C ARG A 416 -10.54 17.55 -6.06
N SER A 417 -11.40 18.03 -5.16
CA SER A 417 -11.61 19.45 -4.90
C SER A 417 -11.59 19.76 -3.42
N ILE A 418 -11.11 20.96 -3.08
CA ILE A 418 -11.12 21.56 -1.73
C ILE A 418 -12.34 22.48 -1.60
N ALA A 419 -13.15 22.26 -0.58
CA ALA A 419 -14.27 23.16 -0.31
C ALA A 419 -13.78 24.51 0.24
N VAL A 420 -14.32 25.61 -0.32
CA VAL A 420 -14.05 26.98 0.15
C VAL A 420 -15.34 27.72 0.46
N ASP A 421 -15.31 28.51 1.54
CA ASP A 421 -16.35 29.45 1.90
C ASP A 421 -15.89 30.88 1.56
N ALA A 422 -16.80 31.69 1.03
CA ALA A 422 -16.52 33.05 0.61
C ALA A 422 -17.34 34.06 1.42
N THR A 423 -16.71 35.16 1.85
CA THR A 423 -17.40 36.32 2.43
C THR A 423 -17.00 37.55 1.66
N LEU A 424 -17.97 38.18 0.98
CA LEU A 424 -17.80 39.42 0.24
C LEU A 424 -18.37 40.59 1.06
N ARG A 425 -17.58 41.64 1.27
CA ARG A 425 -17.97 42.84 2.02
C ARG A 425 -17.59 44.10 1.26
N GLY A 426 -18.45 45.14 1.36
CA GLY A 426 -18.16 46.49 0.93
C GLY A 426 -17.88 47.38 2.14
N VAL A 427 -16.78 48.14 2.11
CA VAL A 427 -16.40 49.08 3.18
C VAL A 427 -16.01 50.40 2.52
N GLY A 428 -16.94 51.38 2.49
CA GLY A 428 -16.75 52.59 1.74
C GLY A 428 -16.56 52.32 0.24
N ARG A 429 -15.43 52.74 -0.32
CA ARG A 429 -15.04 52.44 -1.74
C ARG A 429 -14.15 51.22 -1.86
N ARG A 430 -14.19 50.33 -0.90
CA ARG A 430 -13.34 49.13 -0.86
C ARG A 430 -14.18 47.89 -0.93
N LEU A 431 -13.86 46.98 -1.87
CA LEU A 431 -14.47 45.67 -1.98
C LEU A 431 -13.50 44.63 -1.40
N VAL A 432 -13.96 43.83 -0.45
CA VAL A 432 -13.15 42.87 0.31
C VAL A 432 -13.72 41.48 0.14
N LEU A 433 -12.89 40.51 -0.25
CA LEU A 433 -13.22 39.09 -0.31
C LEU A 433 -12.35 38.32 0.70
N THR A 434 -13.01 37.57 1.56
CA THR A 434 -12.37 36.57 2.42
C THR A 434 -12.70 35.18 1.90
N LEU A 435 -11.69 34.36 1.69
CA LEU A 435 -11.82 32.91 1.40
C LEU A 435 -11.25 32.11 2.56
N GLY A 436 -12.01 31.12 3.03
CA GLY A 436 -11.58 30.15 4.02
C GLY A 436 -11.80 28.73 3.49
N ASP A 437 -10.83 27.83 3.63
CA ASP A 437 -10.93 26.47 3.14
C ASP A 437 -11.01 25.44 4.28
N GLU A 438 -11.33 24.19 3.91
CA GLU A 438 -11.44 23.09 4.86
C GLU A 438 -10.10 22.66 5.51
N ARG A 439 -8.94 23.15 5.00
CA ARG A 439 -7.61 22.96 5.59
C ARG A 439 -7.38 23.90 6.78
N GLY A 440 -8.34 24.83 7.03
CA GLY A 440 -8.23 25.89 8.02
C GLY A 440 -7.39 27.08 7.55
N CYS A 441 -7.06 27.18 6.27
CA CYS A 441 -6.40 28.34 5.69
C CYS A 441 -7.43 29.41 5.37
N GLN A 442 -7.18 30.66 5.82
CA GLN A 442 -8.05 31.80 5.55
C GLN A 442 -7.24 32.97 5.08
N VAL A 443 -7.69 33.62 4.01
CA VAL A 443 -7.09 34.82 3.46
C VAL A 443 -8.12 35.89 3.19
N THR A 444 -7.69 37.13 3.22
CA THR A 444 -8.52 38.31 2.89
C THR A 444 -7.77 39.19 1.90
N HIS A 445 -8.41 39.51 0.79
CA HIS A 445 -7.89 40.44 -0.20
C HIS A 445 -8.89 41.53 -0.51
N ALA A 446 -8.43 42.72 -0.91
CA ALA A 446 -9.27 43.86 -1.17
C ALA A 446 -8.86 44.61 -2.44
N ILE A 447 -9.84 45.16 -3.13
CA ILE A 447 -9.66 46.12 -4.21
C ILE A 447 -10.20 47.47 -3.75
N ASP A 448 -9.36 48.50 -3.84
CA ASP A 448 -9.70 49.87 -3.50
C ASP A 448 -10.33 50.61 -4.71
N ASP A 449 -10.96 51.77 -4.44
CA ASP A 449 -11.60 52.65 -5.42
C ASP A 449 -12.69 51.99 -6.29
N VAL A 450 -13.44 51.05 -5.69
CA VAL A 450 -14.61 50.43 -6.33
C VAL A 450 -15.84 51.33 -6.06
N ASP A 451 -16.54 51.68 -7.12
CA ASP A 451 -17.81 52.39 -7.02
C ASP A 451 -18.93 51.38 -6.70
N LEU A 452 -19.28 51.32 -5.40
CA LEU A 452 -20.31 50.42 -4.87
C LEU A 452 -21.66 51.14 -4.87
N GLN A 453 -22.46 50.90 -5.92
CA GLN A 453 -23.78 51.50 -6.08
C GLN A 453 -24.88 50.55 -5.56
N PRO A 454 -26.02 51.08 -5.04
CA PRO A 454 -27.18 50.25 -4.76
C PRO A 454 -27.66 49.53 -6.00
N ALA A 455 -27.94 48.23 -5.89
CA ALA A 455 -28.41 47.42 -7.00
C ALA A 455 -29.91 47.68 -7.27
N LYS A 456 -30.29 47.78 -8.54
CA LYS A 456 -31.70 47.87 -8.95
C LYS A 456 -32.45 46.54 -8.83
N THR A 457 -31.72 45.42 -8.81
CA THR A 457 -32.22 44.05 -8.66
C THR A 457 -31.26 43.28 -7.76
N PRO A 458 -31.75 42.27 -7.01
CA PRO A 458 -30.88 41.45 -6.15
C PRO A 458 -29.70 40.85 -6.95
N GLN A 459 -28.49 40.94 -6.41
CA GLN A 459 -27.24 40.54 -7.06
C GLN A 459 -26.68 39.20 -6.55
N HIS A 460 -27.38 38.58 -5.59
CA HIS A 460 -26.90 37.37 -4.91
C HIS A 460 -26.43 36.28 -5.90
N ASP A 461 -27.32 35.84 -6.79
CA ASP A 461 -27.02 34.73 -7.71
C ASP A 461 -25.89 35.07 -8.70
N ARG A 462 -25.90 36.32 -9.22
CA ARG A 462 -24.83 36.79 -10.11
C ARG A 462 -23.46 36.84 -9.44
N GLN A 463 -23.40 37.30 -8.20
CA GLN A 463 -22.17 37.34 -7.42
C GLN A 463 -21.71 35.91 -7.10
N ARG A 464 -22.63 35.03 -6.64
CA ARG A 464 -22.37 33.63 -6.38
C ARG A 464 -21.83 32.92 -7.62
N ASP A 465 -22.49 33.03 -8.76
CA ASP A 465 -22.06 32.42 -10.02
C ASP A 465 -20.68 32.91 -10.46
N THR A 466 -20.36 34.19 -10.21
CA THR A 466 -19.05 34.73 -10.54
C THR A 466 -17.97 34.18 -9.62
N LEU A 467 -18.22 34.06 -8.32
CA LEU A 467 -17.29 33.49 -7.35
C LEU A 467 -17.13 31.96 -7.51
N ALA A 468 -18.19 31.27 -7.92
CA ALA A 468 -18.18 29.83 -8.16
C ALA A 468 -17.40 29.38 -9.41
N LYS A 469 -17.02 30.32 -10.31
CA LYS A 469 -16.19 30.02 -11.50
C LYS A 469 -14.74 29.75 -11.13
N LEU A 470 -14.51 28.61 -10.47
CA LEU A 470 -13.21 28.15 -9.94
C LEU A 470 -12.63 26.97 -10.74
N GLY A 471 -13.18 26.67 -11.94
CA GLY A 471 -12.92 25.44 -12.70
C GLY A 471 -11.45 25.17 -13.08
N ASP A 472 -10.60 26.20 -13.14
CA ASP A 472 -9.15 26.06 -13.39
C ASP A 472 -8.33 25.87 -12.12
N THR A 473 -8.99 25.69 -10.95
CA THR A 473 -8.38 25.54 -9.63
C THR A 473 -8.80 24.24 -8.96
N ILE A 474 -8.24 23.95 -7.80
CA ILE A 474 -8.67 22.81 -6.98
C ILE A 474 -9.88 23.12 -6.09
N TYR A 475 -10.40 24.34 -6.13
CA TYR A 475 -11.42 24.81 -5.19
C TYR A 475 -12.83 24.62 -5.71
N LEU A 476 -13.76 24.32 -4.79
CA LEU A 476 -15.21 24.28 -5.02
C LEU A 476 -15.89 25.18 -3.99
N LEU A 477 -16.65 26.20 -4.47
CA LEU A 477 -17.39 27.10 -3.58
C LEU A 477 -18.51 26.32 -2.88
N ARG A 478 -18.45 26.25 -1.56
CA ARG A 478 -19.45 25.61 -0.69
C ARG A 478 -20.51 26.64 -0.26
N GLU A 479 -20.10 27.66 0.48
CA GLU A 479 -20.97 28.70 0.98
C GLU A 479 -20.46 30.11 0.61
N ALA A 480 -21.38 31.08 0.49
CA ALA A 480 -21.02 32.42 0.20
C ALA A 480 -21.94 33.42 0.94
N GLN A 481 -21.33 34.36 1.69
CA GLN A 481 -21.98 35.53 2.24
C GLN A 481 -21.70 36.71 1.29
N LEU A 482 -22.76 37.31 0.71
CA LEU A 482 -22.66 38.22 -0.43
C LEU A 482 -23.35 39.57 -0.16
N LEU A 483 -23.07 40.54 -1.02
CA LEU A 483 -23.67 41.89 -1.00
C LEU A 483 -24.89 41.95 -1.92
N SER A 484 -26.02 41.38 -1.50
CA SER A 484 -27.20 41.18 -2.35
C SER A 484 -27.76 42.50 -2.93
N ASP A 485 -27.69 43.59 -2.17
CA ASP A 485 -28.26 44.89 -2.50
C ASP A 485 -27.24 45.86 -3.13
N THR A 486 -26.04 45.37 -3.46
CA THR A 486 -24.95 46.19 -4.03
C THR A 486 -24.57 45.67 -5.40
N PHE A 487 -24.53 46.57 -6.39
CA PHE A 487 -24.01 46.26 -7.72
C PHE A 487 -22.48 46.24 -7.69
N VAL A 488 -21.91 45.10 -8.13
CA VAL A 488 -20.47 44.94 -8.32
C VAL A 488 -20.20 44.56 -9.77
N PRO A 489 -19.35 45.30 -10.52
CA PRO A 489 -19.01 44.91 -11.88
C PRO A 489 -18.36 43.50 -11.94
N ALA A 490 -18.81 42.66 -12.86
CA ALA A 490 -18.34 41.27 -12.96
C ALA A 490 -16.82 41.17 -13.20
N SER A 491 -16.21 42.15 -13.88
CA SER A 491 -14.76 42.20 -14.10
C SER A 491 -13.98 42.42 -12.80
N VAL A 492 -14.49 43.31 -11.93
CA VAL A 492 -13.89 43.60 -10.62
C VAL A 492 -14.00 42.37 -9.71
N LEU A 493 -15.17 41.72 -9.66
CA LEU A 493 -15.38 40.52 -8.86
C LEU A 493 -14.53 39.35 -9.36
N THR A 494 -14.38 39.21 -10.69
CA THR A 494 -13.52 38.16 -11.30
C THR A 494 -12.04 38.38 -10.95
N ARG A 495 -11.57 39.67 -11.00
CA ARG A 495 -10.20 40.02 -10.59
C ARG A 495 -9.98 39.70 -9.11
N LEU A 496 -10.87 40.20 -8.24
CA LEU A 496 -10.80 39.97 -6.81
C LEU A 496 -10.76 38.48 -6.45
N ARG A 497 -11.62 37.65 -7.09
CA ARG A 497 -11.62 36.22 -6.91
C ARG A 497 -10.26 35.59 -7.26
N ARG A 498 -9.71 35.89 -8.46
CA ARG A 498 -8.42 35.32 -8.91
C ARG A 498 -7.28 35.68 -7.96
N GLU A 499 -7.16 36.98 -7.62
CA GLU A 499 -6.10 37.48 -6.72
C GLU A 499 -6.23 36.88 -5.31
N THR A 500 -7.47 36.66 -4.81
CA THR A 500 -7.70 36.01 -3.50
C THR A 500 -7.37 34.52 -3.53
N VAL A 501 -7.67 33.81 -4.62
CA VAL A 501 -7.30 32.39 -4.80
C VAL A 501 -5.78 32.24 -4.87
N ASP A 502 -5.09 33.07 -5.66
CA ASP A 502 -3.63 33.07 -5.72
C ASP A 502 -2.99 33.32 -4.33
N LEU A 503 -3.61 34.21 -3.54
CA LEU A 503 -3.16 34.46 -2.16
C LEU A 503 -3.40 33.25 -1.26
N LEU A 504 -4.54 32.55 -1.41
CA LEU A 504 -4.87 31.34 -0.65
C LEU A 504 -3.85 30.23 -0.92
N ASP A 505 -3.51 30.00 -2.19
CA ASP A 505 -2.52 28.99 -2.60
C ASP A 505 -1.14 29.29 -2.01
N ARG A 506 -0.67 30.54 -2.11
CA ARG A 506 0.63 30.94 -1.54
C ARG A 506 0.65 30.82 -0.02
N THR A 507 -0.43 31.22 0.64
CA THR A 507 -0.54 31.18 2.10
C THR A 507 -0.51 29.74 2.58
N TRP A 508 -1.25 28.84 1.91
CA TRP A 508 -1.21 27.41 2.21
C TRP A 508 0.20 26.81 2.00
N ALA A 509 0.83 27.08 0.86
CA ALA A 509 2.16 26.56 0.56
C ALA A 509 3.21 26.99 1.62
N MET A 510 3.11 28.22 2.16
CA MET A 510 4.01 28.72 3.21
C MET A 510 3.68 28.18 4.61
N SER A 511 2.42 27.90 4.89
CA SER A 511 1.95 27.48 6.23
C SER A 511 2.03 25.98 6.45
N ARG A 512 2.06 25.17 5.37
CA ARG A 512 2.13 23.70 5.44
C ARG A 512 3.36 23.24 6.21
N LYS A 513 3.13 22.42 7.23
CA LYS A 513 4.20 21.84 8.04
C LYS A 513 4.53 20.44 7.55
N ARG A 514 5.81 20.15 7.37
CA ARG A 514 6.30 18.81 7.10
C ARG A 514 6.65 18.10 8.40
N ASP A 515 6.34 16.81 8.47
CA ASP A 515 6.78 15.97 9.58
C ASP A 515 8.31 15.92 9.63
N ARG A 516 8.85 15.92 10.85
CA ARG A 516 10.30 15.91 11.08
C ARG A 516 10.73 14.59 11.70
N ARG A 517 12.01 14.25 11.48
CA ARG A 517 12.65 13.14 12.18
C ARG A 517 12.46 13.29 13.68
N ARG A 518 12.02 12.21 14.32
CA ARG A 518 11.94 12.13 15.79
C ARG A 518 13.33 11.98 16.37
N GLN A 519 13.50 12.45 17.59
CA GLN A 519 14.74 12.27 18.32
C GLN A 519 14.90 10.79 18.70
N GLU A 520 16.12 10.28 18.54
CA GLU A 520 16.52 8.94 18.97
C GLU A 520 16.72 8.92 20.49
N ASP A 521 16.18 7.92 21.14
CA ASP A 521 16.57 7.54 22.50
C ASP A 521 17.81 6.64 22.40
N VAL A 522 18.96 7.23 22.62
CA VAL A 522 20.27 6.55 22.47
C VAL A 522 20.52 5.46 23.53
N VAL A 523 19.73 5.40 24.61
CA VAL A 523 19.83 4.38 25.66
C VAL A 523 18.81 3.27 25.51
N ALA A 524 17.91 3.35 24.53
CA ALA A 524 16.91 2.32 24.28
C ALA A 524 17.59 0.97 23.96
N PRO A 525 17.29 -0.11 24.70
CA PRO A 525 17.88 -1.40 24.40
C PRO A 525 17.28 -2.00 23.13
N CYS A 526 18.11 -2.67 22.32
CA CYS A 526 17.64 -3.43 21.17
C CYS A 526 16.73 -4.59 21.64
N PHE A 527 15.81 -5.00 20.78
CA PHE A 527 14.89 -6.14 21.00
C PHE A 527 15.62 -7.51 21.10
N ALA A 528 16.89 -7.57 20.77
CA ALA A 528 17.75 -8.76 20.84
C ALA A 528 19.19 -8.37 21.17
N THR A 529 19.92 -9.25 21.84
CA THR A 529 21.36 -9.07 22.14
C THR A 529 22.28 -9.72 21.11
N SER A 530 21.72 -10.60 20.25
CA SER A 530 22.41 -11.26 19.15
C SER A 530 21.55 -11.18 17.88
N LEU A 531 22.17 -10.81 16.77
CA LEU A 531 21.54 -10.73 15.45
C LEU A 531 22.14 -11.78 14.54
N THR A 532 21.25 -12.42 13.77
CA THR A 532 21.60 -13.44 12.77
C THR A 532 21.67 -12.85 11.36
N SER A 533 22.11 -13.62 10.39
CA SER A 533 22.10 -13.22 8.97
C SER A 533 20.71 -12.81 8.47
N ALA A 534 19.63 -13.33 9.09
CA ALA A 534 18.26 -12.97 8.78
C ALA A 534 17.84 -11.57 9.29
N ASP A 535 18.64 -10.94 10.14
CA ASP A 535 18.41 -9.56 10.62
C ASP A 535 19.01 -8.50 9.68
N ASN A 536 19.67 -8.94 8.59
CA ASN A 536 20.02 -8.13 7.45
C ASN A 536 20.99 -6.97 7.76
N VAL A 537 22.00 -7.19 8.59
CA VAL A 537 23.07 -6.21 8.83
C VAL A 537 24.07 -6.29 7.69
N ALA A 538 24.17 -5.24 6.87
CA ALA A 538 24.93 -5.25 5.61
C ALA A 538 26.06 -4.19 5.52
N ASN A 539 26.22 -3.34 6.53
CA ASN A 539 27.25 -2.30 6.55
C ASN A 539 27.69 -1.95 7.97
N ARG A 540 28.84 -1.27 8.06
CA ARG A 540 29.46 -0.86 9.34
C ARG A 540 28.58 0.07 10.18
N LEU A 541 27.82 0.97 9.53
CA LEU A 541 26.94 1.91 10.25
C LEU A 541 25.72 1.22 10.87
N ALA A 542 25.16 0.21 10.19
CA ALA A 542 24.11 -0.62 10.75
C ALA A 542 24.62 -1.45 11.94
N ALA A 543 25.84 -2.02 11.82
CA ALA A 543 26.46 -2.76 12.92
C ALA A 543 26.75 -1.84 14.11
N GLN A 544 27.29 -0.64 13.87
CA GLN A 544 27.50 0.36 14.93
C GLN A 544 26.18 0.74 15.61
N PHE A 545 25.12 1.04 14.83
CA PHE A 545 23.79 1.35 15.35
C PHE A 545 23.33 0.28 16.34
N TYR A 546 23.37 -0.99 15.98
CA TYR A 546 22.92 -2.07 16.84
C TYR A 546 23.80 -2.25 18.08
N ARG A 547 25.12 -2.07 17.97
CA ARG A 547 26.04 -2.11 19.11
C ARG A 547 25.80 -0.98 20.10
N ASP A 548 25.51 0.24 19.61
CA ASP A 548 25.14 1.39 20.45
C ASP A 548 23.89 1.09 21.31
N HIS A 549 23.02 0.18 20.82
CA HIS A 549 21.81 -0.26 21.50
C HIS A 549 21.93 -1.62 22.21
N GLY A 550 23.17 -2.07 22.49
CA GLY A 550 23.46 -3.22 23.36
C GLY A 550 23.52 -4.59 22.66
N VAL A 551 23.57 -4.64 21.33
CA VAL A 551 23.82 -5.89 20.62
C VAL A 551 25.28 -6.28 20.74
N THR A 552 25.54 -7.51 21.20
CA THR A 552 26.88 -8.03 21.47
C THR A 552 27.42 -8.95 20.37
N HIS A 553 26.53 -9.55 19.56
CA HIS A 553 26.91 -10.44 18.47
C HIS A 553 26.12 -10.12 17.20
N ILE A 554 26.81 -9.98 16.06
CA ILE A 554 26.20 -9.62 14.77
C ILE A 554 26.74 -10.54 13.67
N GLU A 555 25.86 -11.41 13.14
CA GLU A 555 26.14 -12.10 11.87
C GLU A 555 25.83 -11.17 10.70
N PRO A 556 26.70 -11.12 9.66
CA PRO A 556 26.42 -10.30 8.49
C PRO A 556 25.27 -10.89 7.65
N ALA A 557 24.56 -10.02 6.93
CA ALA A 557 23.54 -10.43 5.97
C ALA A 557 24.07 -11.47 4.98
N LEU A 558 23.22 -12.39 4.52
CA LEU A 558 23.61 -13.44 3.57
C LEU A 558 24.21 -12.84 2.27
N GLU A 559 23.71 -11.69 1.85
CA GLU A 559 24.23 -10.92 0.71
C GLU A 559 25.72 -10.58 0.86
N CYS A 560 26.16 -10.25 2.06
CA CYS A 560 27.56 -9.95 2.37
C CYS A 560 28.41 -11.23 2.44
N GLN A 561 27.83 -12.33 2.97
CA GLN A 561 28.51 -13.62 3.05
C GLN A 561 28.77 -14.20 1.66
N MET A 562 27.83 -14.04 0.71
CA MET A 562 27.93 -14.60 -0.64
C MET A 562 28.74 -13.71 -1.61
N ALA A 563 28.74 -12.39 -1.40
CA ALA A 563 29.48 -11.44 -2.24
C ALA A 563 30.95 -11.33 -1.87
N GLY A 564 31.32 -11.65 -0.62
CA GLY A 564 32.70 -11.62 -0.14
C GLY A 564 33.47 -12.84 -0.57
N ASN A 565 34.68 -12.65 -1.10
CA ASN A 565 35.66 -13.72 -1.41
C ASN A 565 36.20 -14.39 -0.12
N GLY A 566 35.40 -14.52 0.93
CA GLY A 566 35.79 -15.04 2.23
C GLY A 566 36.61 -14.05 3.10
N ALA A 567 36.78 -12.79 2.67
CA ALA A 567 37.44 -11.79 3.46
C ALA A 567 36.59 -11.43 4.71
N PRO A 568 37.20 -11.41 5.91
CA PRO A 568 36.49 -11.07 7.13
C PRO A 568 35.97 -9.63 7.08
N LEU A 569 34.70 -9.44 7.48
CA LEU A 569 34.11 -8.12 7.65
C LEU A 569 34.47 -7.62 9.06
N VAL A 570 35.24 -6.57 9.15
CA VAL A 570 35.79 -6.04 10.41
C VAL A 570 34.70 -5.67 11.44
N TRP A 571 33.48 -5.41 10.98
CA TRP A 571 32.35 -5.02 11.82
C TRP A 571 31.41 -6.17 12.22
N ALA A 572 31.63 -7.39 11.70
CA ALA A 572 30.78 -8.56 11.97
C ALA A 572 31.52 -9.60 12.81
N ASP A 573 30.75 -10.34 13.62
CA ASP A 573 31.28 -11.36 14.54
C ASP A 573 31.07 -12.79 14.00
N GLY A 574 30.16 -12.96 13.03
CA GLY A 574 29.78 -14.25 12.44
C GLY A 574 30.64 -14.64 11.23
N PRO A 575 30.44 -15.86 10.72
CA PRO A 575 31.18 -16.35 9.56
C PRO A 575 30.85 -15.53 8.31
N THR A 576 31.86 -15.24 7.52
CA THR A 576 31.75 -14.55 6.22
C THR A 576 31.42 -15.52 5.07
N THR A 577 31.31 -16.82 5.36
CA THR A 577 30.92 -17.87 4.41
C THR A 577 29.91 -18.79 5.08
N SER A 578 28.78 -19.00 4.43
CA SER A 578 27.78 -19.98 4.88
C SER A 578 28.28 -21.40 4.60
N THR A 579 28.57 -22.17 5.66
CA THR A 579 28.95 -23.59 5.57
C THR A 579 27.80 -24.43 6.14
N GLY A 580 26.91 -24.95 5.28
CA GLY A 580 25.82 -25.81 5.73
C GLY A 580 24.48 -25.53 5.03
N PRO A 581 23.39 -26.20 5.45
CA PRO A 581 22.06 -25.97 4.90
C PRO A 581 21.61 -24.53 5.15
N ILE A 582 21.22 -23.82 4.08
CA ILE A 582 20.77 -22.42 4.15
C ILE A 582 19.26 -22.40 4.36
N GLU A 583 18.79 -21.81 5.47
CA GLU A 583 17.39 -21.45 5.61
C GLU A 583 17.08 -20.29 4.65
N VAL A 584 16.21 -20.56 3.66
CA VAL A 584 15.89 -19.58 2.62
C VAL A 584 14.55 -18.90 2.81
N MET A 585 13.71 -19.41 3.71
CA MET A 585 12.39 -18.85 3.95
C MET A 585 11.85 -19.23 5.33
N HIS A 586 11.35 -18.25 6.05
CA HIS A 586 10.57 -18.40 7.27
C HIS A 586 9.17 -17.82 7.06
N THR A 587 8.12 -18.58 7.37
CA THR A 587 6.74 -18.18 7.04
C THR A 587 5.70 -18.73 8.00
N ARG A 588 4.62 -17.97 8.22
CA ARG A 588 3.41 -18.44 8.92
C ARG A 588 2.53 -19.33 8.01
N TYR A 589 2.66 -19.21 6.68
CA TYR A 589 1.99 -20.11 5.76
C TYR A 589 2.51 -21.54 5.94
N CYS A 590 1.59 -22.51 6.04
CA CYS A 590 1.93 -23.92 6.19
C CYS A 590 1.39 -24.74 5.00
N LEU A 591 2.30 -25.29 4.20
CA LEU A 591 1.96 -26.10 3.03
C LEU A 591 1.11 -27.33 3.40
N ARG A 592 1.43 -28.00 4.53
CA ARG A 592 0.65 -29.16 4.99
C ARG A 592 -0.79 -28.77 5.30
N ARG A 593 -1.01 -27.62 5.93
CA ARG A 593 -2.35 -27.11 6.24
C ARG A 593 -3.11 -26.78 4.96
N GLN A 594 -2.46 -26.11 4.01
CA GLN A 594 -3.02 -25.81 2.68
C GLN A 594 -3.51 -27.08 1.95
N LEU A 595 -2.75 -28.19 2.07
CA LEU A 595 -3.05 -29.48 1.45
C LEU A 595 -3.96 -30.39 2.32
N GLY A 596 -4.50 -29.87 3.43
CA GLY A 596 -5.37 -30.64 4.32
C GLY A 596 -4.65 -31.79 5.05
N ALA A 597 -3.35 -31.66 5.30
CA ALA A 597 -2.50 -32.67 5.95
C ALA A 597 -1.77 -32.13 7.19
N CYS A 598 -2.43 -31.25 7.96
CA CYS A 598 -1.86 -30.63 9.16
C CYS A 598 -1.44 -31.68 10.18
N LEU A 599 -0.20 -31.58 10.68
CA LEU A 599 0.37 -32.52 11.65
C LEU A 599 -0.37 -32.54 13.01
N LYS A 600 -1.12 -31.50 13.35
CA LYS A 600 -1.94 -31.41 14.57
C LYS A 600 -3.32 -32.07 14.42
N THR A 601 -3.63 -32.68 13.28
CA THR A 601 -4.94 -33.28 13.00
C THR A 601 -4.80 -34.78 12.64
N LYS A 602 -5.94 -35.49 12.62
CA LYS A 602 -6.01 -36.88 12.14
C LYS A 602 -5.56 -37.06 10.68
N ASP A 603 -5.57 -35.97 9.92
CA ASP A 603 -5.19 -35.93 8.52
C ASP A 603 -3.69 -35.88 8.27
N ALA A 604 -2.86 -35.85 9.31
CA ALA A 604 -1.40 -35.83 9.22
C ALA A 604 -0.83 -36.91 8.29
N LYS A 605 -1.49 -38.10 8.28
CA LYS A 605 -1.09 -39.26 7.49
C LYS A 605 -1.32 -39.11 5.98
N LYS A 606 -2.01 -38.04 5.51
CA LYS A 606 -2.21 -37.78 4.08
C LYS A 606 -0.90 -37.45 3.34
N LEU A 607 0.11 -37.00 4.07
CA LEU A 607 1.46 -36.75 3.54
C LEU A 607 2.52 -37.44 4.41
N PRO A 608 3.67 -37.89 3.82
CA PRO A 608 4.81 -38.40 4.57
C PRO A 608 5.32 -37.43 5.63
N ALA A 609 6.08 -37.95 6.62
CA ALA A 609 6.66 -37.12 7.69
C ALA A 609 7.59 -36.03 7.11
N HIS A 610 8.49 -36.44 6.23
CA HIS A 610 9.42 -35.54 5.53
C HIS A 610 8.96 -35.30 4.10
N ILE A 611 8.84 -34.03 3.72
CA ILE A 611 8.45 -33.59 2.39
C ILE A 611 9.41 -32.52 1.90
N PHE A 612 9.61 -32.47 0.61
CA PHE A 612 10.53 -31.54 -0.05
C PHE A 612 9.86 -30.91 -1.27
N LEU A 613 10.25 -29.67 -1.55
CA LEU A 613 9.95 -28.98 -2.81
C LEU A 613 11.12 -29.18 -3.77
N ARG A 614 10.84 -29.63 -4.98
CA ARG A 614 11.84 -29.81 -6.05
C ARG A 614 11.54 -28.89 -7.21
N THR A 615 12.56 -28.13 -7.67
CA THR A 615 12.50 -27.32 -8.90
C THR A 615 13.86 -27.36 -9.60
N GLY A 616 13.89 -27.85 -10.84
CA GLY A 616 15.16 -28.16 -11.52
C GLY A 616 16.01 -29.11 -10.67
N ASN A 617 17.26 -28.74 -10.41
CA ASN A 617 18.20 -29.49 -9.58
C ASN A 617 18.15 -29.13 -8.09
N GLN A 618 17.28 -28.20 -7.68
CA GLN A 618 17.20 -27.75 -6.29
C GLN A 618 16.21 -28.62 -5.50
N LEU A 619 16.64 -29.07 -4.33
CA LEU A 619 15.82 -29.76 -3.36
C LEU A 619 15.74 -28.91 -2.08
N ILE A 620 14.52 -28.59 -1.63
CA ILE A 620 14.25 -27.70 -0.52
C ILE A 620 13.42 -28.45 0.51
N ALA A 621 13.95 -28.67 1.69
CA ALA A 621 13.25 -29.31 2.79
C ALA A 621 12.14 -28.39 3.33
N VAL A 622 10.99 -28.99 3.65
CA VAL A 622 9.82 -28.30 4.25
C VAL A 622 9.73 -28.72 5.72
N ASN A 623 10.23 -27.86 6.59
CA ASN A 623 10.27 -28.10 8.03
C ASN A 623 9.12 -27.33 8.71
N CYS A 624 8.23 -28.04 9.42
CA CYS A 624 7.10 -27.43 10.12
C CYS A 624 7.39 -27.29 11.61
N ASP A 625 7.46 -26.06 12.09
CA ASP A 625 7.43 -25.72 13.50
C ASP A 625 5.97 -25.70 13.98
N CYS A 626 5.47 -26.87 14.35
CA CYS A 626 4.09 -27.04 14.76
C CYS A 626 3.71 -26.32 16.06
N PRO A 627 4.56 -26.23 17.11
CA PRO A 627 4.29 -25.40 18.27
C PRO A 627 3.89 -23.97 17.90
N ASN A 628 4.68 -23.31 17.08
CA ASN A 628 4.48 -21.92 16.65
C ASN A 628 3.56 -21.77 15.44
N CYS A 629 3.19 -22.89 14.75
CA CYS A 629 2.47 -22.90 13.49
C CYS A 629 3.19 -22.10 12.39
N GLU A 630 4.48 -22.33 12.25
CA GLU A 630 5.36 -21.73 11.27
C GLU A 630 6.01 -22.81 10.39
N MET A 631 6.56 -22.41 9.26
CA MET A 631 7.23 -23.30 8.31
C MET A 631 8.54 -22.68 7.87
N HIS A 632 9.59 -23.49 7.86
CA HIS A 632 10.94 -23.14 7.44
C HIS A 632 11.30 -23.92 6.18
N LEU A 633 11.82 -23.24 5.18
CA LEU A 633 12.33 -23.85 3.97
C LEU A 633 13.86 -23.77 3.97
N THR A 634 14.51 -24.93 3.79
CA THR A 634 15.98 -25.06 3.83
C THR A 634 16.47 -25.75 2.58
N ILE A 635 17.43 -25.16 1.86
CA ILE A 635 18.09 -25.82 0.73
C ILE A 635 18.95 -26.96 1.26
N VAL A 636 18.77 -28.17 0.68
CA VAL A 636 19.54 -29.37 1.05
C VAL A 636 20.45 -29.84 -0.05
N SER A 637 20.19 -29.47 -1.32
CA SER A 637 21.06 -29.74 -2.48
C SER A 637 20.71 -28.85 -3.68
#